data_914b575678f23b9b2028ce2e707a5946
#
_entry.id   914b575678f23b9b2028ce2e707a5946
#
_cell.length_a   1.000
_cell.length_b   1.000
_cell.length_c   1.000
_cell.angle_alpha   90.00
_cell.angle_beta   90.00
_cell.angle_gamma   90.00
#
_symmetry.space_group_name_H-M   'P 1'
#
loop_
_entity.id
_entity.type
_entity.pdbx_description
1 polymer ?
#
loop_
_entity_poly.entity_id
_entity_poly.type
_entity_poly.pdbx_seq_one_letter_code
_entity_poly.pdbx_strand_id
1 'polypeptide(L)'
;MSAAERSPLFVPPADLLLPTPEQRAIQTSTAPTLLIEARAGAAKTTTLALRLAEAWSRGALAADCLVLTYTDAAGEAFRQALAAGGVPPAAVQDFRITTFDAFAASVLLHLEGGMRVPDRTAAEALRSVVWQAVQQISDQQDERWPDALEYPSQGDAGFVAEFLDNMAWLKGTLTLQRHAPEGRLTPDDAAEMGQRYMTLRLLQAYERLRAGGHPDHPVFRGPADATYDLARLLLQQREDGIDISPEGWPARLRVLLVDEMHDMNEAMYTVLLHLLGGRGTFFTGVGDADQVIHAAAGADAGFMKGRIEQDTRRAPQVLPLKASFRFGAALARPASQFIGKPLETGGGLVTQVSVTPYADEDTCCDLVLAAVRAGRKKGAGKAAGLAILLRHEHQSIAIENALIQGGIAYRALGLESYLLRPEVLMVRGLLAIVSRDFASLSGRDTLLRLVQAFMLFCGTRFDEDPERPEAIQDQLMSDALRDFAGNAENLPMFLANHVLRKADPAAARRLRAAMAVAGEADGPQRFTRFLEALDMPWFIAQALVRPDRRAGAVRNLTGLRALASHYPDTHTFFGHLNETAVRQKGMKRSGAITLATAASVKGLEFHEVLMPYLEQGEFPYERGSPTDEANLFYVAVTRARQALRLYVHDRRPSEFVGRAGLL
;
A
#
# COMPACT_ATOMS: atom_id res chain seq x y z
N MET A 1 -11.15 42.91 -13.25
CA MET A 1 -10.19 43.76 -12.54
C MET A 1 -9.09 42.85 -12.04
N SER A 2 -7.86 43.02 -12.53
CA SER A 2 -6.65 42.28 -12.13
C SER A 2 -6.48 42.48 -10.61
N ALA A 3 -6.45 41.37 -9.85
CA ALA A 3 -6.03 41.41 -8.46
C ALA A 3 -4.57 41.89 -8.46
N ALA A 4 -4.34 43.10 -7.91
CA ALA A 4 -3.00 43.65 -7.75
C ALA A 4 -2.17 42.59 -6.98
N GLU A 5 -1.10 42.14 -7.59
CA GLU A 5 -0.16 41.21 -6.95
C GLU A 5 0.37 41.87 -5.67
N ARG A 6 -0.06 41.36 -4.52
CA ARG A 6 0.45 41.84 -3.24
C ARG A 6 1.90 41.41 -3.10
N SER A 7 2.77 42.31 -2.69
CA SER A 7 4.13 41.96 -2.34
C SER A 7 4.14 41.01 -1.13
N PRO A 8 4.93 39.92 -1.19
CA PRO A 8 5.06 39.02 -0.06
C PRO A 8 5.68 39.74 1.14
N LEU A 9 5.17 39.48 2.36
CA LEU A 9 5.77 39.92 3.60
C LEU A 9 6.84 38.93 4.08
N PHE A 10 6.61 37.64 3.83
CA PHE A 10 7.60 36.62 4.09
C PHE A 10 8.51 36.45 2.87
N VAL A 11 9.82 36.68 3.06
CA VAL A 11 10.83 36.49 2.02
C VAL A 11 11.83 35.44 2.53
N PRO A 12 11.93 34.28 1.85
CA PRO A 12 12.93 33.28 2.20
C PRO A 12 14.36 33.85 2.10
N PRO A 13 15.35 33.32 2.84
CA PRO A 13 16.74 33.68 2.72
C PRO A 13 17.28 33.64 1.28
N ALA A 14 18.14 34.58 0.92
CA ALA A 14 18.59 34.77 -0.48
C ALA A 14 19.45 33.64 -1.03
N ASP A 15 19.98 32.77 -0.19
CA ASP A 15 20.74 31.56 -0.51
C ASP A 15 19.84 30.35 -0.87
N LEU A 16 18.53 30.49 -0.66
CA LEU A 16 17.52 29.49 -1.08
C LEU A 16 17.02 29.78 -2.50
N LEU A 17 16.50 28.74 -3.16
CA LEU A 17 15.82 28.91 -4.45
C LEU A 17 14.66 29.88 -4.30
N LEU A 18 14.70 31.00 -5.04
CA LEU A 18 13.63 31.99 -5.04
C LEU A 18 12.32 31.36 -5.51
N PRO A 19 11.19 31.64 -4.83
CA PRO A 19 9.88 31.15 -5.25
C PRO A 19 9.57 31.57 -6.68
N THR A 20 9.01 30.62 -7.45
CA THR A 20 8.52 30.89 -8.81
C THR A 20 7.35 31.87 -8.79
N PRO A 21 6.99 32.46 -9.96
CA PRO A 21 5.78 33.28 -10.05
C PRO A 21 4.51 32.54 -9.59
N GLU A 22 4.35 31.25 -9.92
CA GLU A 22 3.23 30.42 -9.46
C GLU A 22 3.23 30.26 -7.93
N GLN A 23 4.38 29.96 -7.33
CA GLN A 23 4.53 29.86 -5.87
C GLN A 23 4.25 31.20 -5.17
N ARG A 24 4.68 32.31 -5.74
CA ARG A 24 4.39 33.66 -5.20
C ARG A 24 2.91 33.98 -5.28
N ALA A 25 2.24 33.67 -6.39
CA ALA A 25 0.80 33.86 -6.52
C ALA A 25 0.01 33.06 -5.46
N ILE A 26 0.45 31.82 -5.18
CA ILE A 26 -0.10 30.99 -4.12
C ILE A 26 0.20 31.58 -2.73
N GLN A 27 1.43 31.95 -2.47
CA GLN A 27 1.88 32.52 -1.21
C GLN A 27 1.02 33.73 -0.81
N THR A 28 0.79 34.65 -1.75
CA THR A 28 0.15 35.94 -1.49
C THR A 28 -1.37 35.98 -1.75
N SER A 29 -1.97 34.88 -2.24
CA SER A 29 -3.40 34.80 -2.52
C SER A 29 -4.24 35.11 -1.28
N THR A 30 -5.27 35.94 -1.47
CA THR A 30 -6.25 36.29 -0.44
C THR A 30 -7.57 35.56 -0.56
N ALA A 31 -7.64 34.55 -1.44
CA ALA A 31 -8.84 33.76 -1.61
C ALA A 31 -9.15 32.97 -0.29
N PRO A 32 -10.42 33.03 0.17
CA PRO A 32 -10.82 32.30 1.37
C PRO A 32 -10.69 30.77 1.20
N THR A 33 -10.87 30.30 -0.04
CA THR A 33 -10.71 28.89 -0.42
C THR A 33 -9.80 28.82 -1.63
N LEU A 34 -8.67 28.16 -1.48
CA LEU A 34 -7.66 27.99 -2.52
C LEU A 34 -7.39 26.50 -2.75
N LEU A 35 -7.51 26.05 -3.98
CA LEU A 35 -7.08 24.74 -4.42
C LEU A 35 -5.85 24.88 -5.32
N ILE A 36 -4.83 24.08 -5.06
CA ILE A 36 -3.58 24.08 -5.81
C ILE A 36 -3.50 22.79 -6.61
N GLU A 37 -3.63 22.90 -7.94
CA GLU A 37 -3.39 21.78 -8.85
C GLU A 37 -1.89 21.67 -9.14
N ALA A 38 -1.24 20.76 -8.44
CA ALA A 38 0.20 20.54 -8.59
C ALA A 38 0.51 19.42 -9.58
N ARG A 39 1.75 19.39 -10.07
CA ARG A 39 2.31 18.30 -10.84
C ARG A 39 3.38 17.55 -10.04
N ALA A 40 3.77 16.38 -10.50
CA ALA A 40 4.83 15.59 -9.86
C ALA A 40 6.12 16.41 -9.71
N GLY A 41 6.65 16.46 -8.48
CA GLY A 41 7.88 17.21 -8.18
C GLY A 41 7.73 18.73 -8.11
N ALA A 42 6.50 19.27 -8.10
CA ALA A 42 6.25 20.71 -8.11
C ALA A 42 6.45 21.41 -6.74
N ALA A 43 7.13 20.77 -5.81
CA ALA A 43 7.42 21.31 -4.47
C ALA A 43 6.16 21.75 -3.70
N LYS A 44 5.13 20.89 -3.68
CA LYS A 44 3.84 21.13 -3.00
C LYS A 44 4.02 21.55 -1.54
N THR A 45 4.70 20.74 -0.77
CA THR A 45 4.95 20.95 0.66
C THR A 45 5.69 22.26 0.92
N THR A 46 6.73 22.57 0.13
CA THR A 46 7.46 23.86 0.21
C THR A 46 6.54 25.04 -0.08
N THR A 47 5.66 24.93 -1.07
CA THR A 47 4.73 26.00 -1.44
C THR A 47 3.70 26.23 -0.33
N LEU A 48 3.17 25.18 0.29
CA LEU A 48 2.30 25.33 1.47
C LEU A 48 3.04 25.93 2.66
N ALA A 49 4.30 25.55 2.88
CA ALA A 49 5.12 26.12 3.95
C ALA A 49 5.36 27.63 3.74
N LEU A 50 5.63 28.07 2.51
CA LEU A 50 5.71 29.50 2.17
C LEU A 50 4.40 30.23 2.46
N ARG A 51 3.26 29.63 2.14
CA ARG A 51 1.94 30.19 2.40
C ARG A 51 1.64 30.32 3.90
N LEU A 52 2.01 29.30 4.70
CA LEU A 52 1.88 29.38 6.15
C LEU A 52 2.78 30.45 6.75
N ALA A 53 4.03 30.54 6.32
CA ALA A 53 4.99 31.54 6.74
C ALA A 53 4.50 32.97 6.39
N GLU A 54 3.86 33.15 5.24
CA GLU A 54 3.24 34.42 4.84
C GLU A 54 2.07 34.77 5.77
N ALA A 55 1.18 33.84 6.08
CA ALA A 55 0.07 34.08 7.00
C ALA A 55 0.56 34.45 8.40
N TRP A 56 1.59 33.77 8.89
CA TRP A 56 2.25 34.06 10.16
C TRP A 56 2.89 35.46 10.14
N SER A 57 3.60 35.83 9.09
CA SER A 57 4.20 37.16 8.94
C SER A 57 3.16 38.29 8.84
N ARG A 58 1.93 37.96 8.42
CA ARG A 58 0.79 38.86 8.43
C ARG A 58 0.03 38.91 9.76
N GLY A 59 0.56 38.23 10.81
CA GLY A 59 0.02 38.26 12.16
C GLY A 59 -0.97 37.16 12.49
N ALA A 60 -1.02 36.07 11.72
CA ALA A 60 -1.74 34.87 12.15
C ALA A 60 -0.98 34.22 13.31
N LEU A 61 -1.70 33.90 14.40
CA LEU A 61 -1.09 33.18 15.52
C LEU A 61 -0.89 31.70 15.16
N ALA A 62 0.19 31.11 15.62
CA ALA A 62 0.44 29.67 15.37
C ALA A 62 -0.71 28.78 15.87
N ALA A 63 -1.31 29.14 17.02
CA ALA A 63 -2.48 28.46 17.57
C ALA A 63 -3.74 28.51 16.68
N ASP A 64 -3.85 29.52 15.81
CA ASP A 64 -4.98 29.69 14.87
C ASP A 64 -4.71 28.98 13.53
N CYS A 65 -3.57 28.29 13.39
CA CYS A 65 -3.14 27.60 12.18
C CYS A 65 -3.15 26.09 12.38
N LEU A 66 -3.70 25.36 11.42
CA LEU A 66 -3.71 23.89 11.39
C LEU A 66 -3.22 23.40 10.03
N VAL A 67 -2.26 22.49 10.05
CA VAL A 67 -1.80 21.76 8.85
C VAL A 67 -2.14 20.29 9.02
N LEU A 68 -2.91 19.75 8.09
CA LEU A 68 -3.27 18.34 8.06
C LEU A 68 -2.48 17.61 6.96
N THR A 69 -1.87 16.50 7.36
CA THR A 69 -1.09 15.61 6.49
C THR A 69 -1.62 14.19 6.59
N TYR A 70 -1.09 13.27 5.76
CA TYR A 70 -1.50 11.86 5.75
C TYR A 70 -0.60 10.95 6.59
N THR A 71 0.67 11.35 6.79
CA THR A 71 1.65 10.57 7.54
C THR A 71 2.50 11.49 8.42
N ASP A 72 3.04 10.95 9.51
CA ASP A 72 3.95 11.69 10.38
C ASP A 72 5.21 12.13 9.64
N ALA A 73 5.70 11.31 8.70
CA ALA A 73 6.83 11.66 7.84
C ALA A 73 6.53 12.90 6.96
N ALA A 74 5.30 13.05 6.45
CA ALA A 74 4.88 14.23 5.70
C ALA A 74 4.81 15.47 6.62
N GLY A 75 4.31 15.29 7.84
CA GLY A 75 4.31 16.36 8.86
C GLY A 75 5.73 16.83 9.21
N GLU A 76 6.66 15.90 9.36
CA GLU A 76 8.07 16.24 9.62
C GLU A 76 8.72 16.91 8.41
N ALA A 77 8.46 16.44 7.20
CA ALA A 77 8.93 17.10 5.97
C ALA A 77 8.39 18.55 5.86
N PHE A 78 7.14 18.77 6.30
CA PHE A 78 6.56 20.11 6.34
C PHE A 78 7.28 21.03 7.34
N ARG A 79 7.60 20.53 8.55
CA ARG A 79 8.39 21.29 9.55
C ARG A 79 9.78 21.63 9.00
N GLN A 80 10.43 20.68 8.34
CA GLN A 80 11.71 20.89 7.69
C GLN A 80 11.63 21.94 6.58
N ALA A 81 10.56 21.95 5.78
CA ALA A 81 10.33 22.94 4.75
C ALA A 81 10.16 24.35 5.33
N LEU A 82 9.45 24.51 6.46
CA LEU A 82 9.34 25.78 7.18
C LEU A 82 10.69 26.27 7.70
N ALA A 83 11.44 25.39 8.37
CA ALA A 83 12.75 25.71 8.91
C ALA A 83 13.76 26.08 7.80
N ALA A 84 13.80 25.28 6.72
CA ALA A 84 14.60 25.56 5.55
C ALA A 84 14.20 26.89 4.89
N GLY A 85 12.91 27.23 4.91
CA GLY A 85 12.39 28.52 4.43
C GLY A 85 12.80 29.72 5.29
N GLY A 86 13.37 29.51 6.48
CA GLY A 86 13.83 30.59 7.37
C GLY A 86 12.82 30.94 8.48
N VAL A 87 11.81 30.11 8.72
CA VAL A 87 10.94 30.28 9.89
C VAL A 87 11.70 29.87 11.16
N PRO A 88 11.72 30.69 12.22
CA PRO A 88 12.46 30.38 13.44
C PRO A 88 12.02 29.02 14.05
N PRO A 89 12.96 28.22 14.59
CA PRO A 89 12.63 26.88 15.12
C PRO A 89 11.54 26.88 16.22
N ALA A 90 11.54 27.91 17.07
CA ALA A 90 10.49 28.06 18.09
C ALA A 90 9.10 28.22 17.45
N ALA A 91 8.98 29.08 16.43
CA ALA A 91 7.71 29.26 15.73
C ALA A 91 7.28 28.00 14.95
N VAL A 92 8.24 27.22 14.41
CA VAL A 92 7.94 25.93 13.76
C VAL A 92 7.32 24.94 14.74
N GLN A 93 7.78 24.91 16.00
CA GLN A 93 7.23 24.02 17.03
C GLN A 93 5.84 24.43 17.51
N ASP A 94 5.53 25.73 17.47
CA ASP A 94 4.23 26.25 17.89
C ASP A 94 3.10 25.95 16.88
N PHE A 95 3.43 25.69 15.61
CA PHE A 95 2.42 25.32 14.61
C PHE A 95 1.86 23.92 14.84
N ARG A 96 0.54 23.81 14.77
CA ARG A 96 -0.15 22.52 14.82
C ARG A 96 -0.08 21.83 13.45
N ILE A 97 0.94 20.98 13.28
CA ILE A 97 1.16 20.16 12.08
C ILE A 97 0.96 18.71 12.50
N THR A 98 -0.08 18.06 11.99
CA THR A 98 -0.52 16.73 12.46
C THR A 98 -1.17 15.93 11.34
N THR A 99 -1.33 14.62 11.52
CA THR A 99 -2.11 13.78 10.61
C THR A 99 -3.61 13.93 10.89
N PHE A 100 -4.45 13.54 9.91
CA PHE A 100 -5.90 13.49 10.13
C PHE A 100 -6.26 12.61 11.33
N ASP A 101 -5.61 11.45 11.44
CA ASP A 101 -5.92 10.49 12.51
C ASP A 101 -5.48 10.99 13.89
N ALA A 102 -4.27 11.55 14.00
CA ALA A 102 -3.80 12.14 15.25
C ALA A 102 -4.62 13.40 15.65
N PHE A 103 -5.08 14.20 14.69
CA PHE A 103 -6.00 15.29 14.94
C PHE A 103 -7.33 14.76 15.50
N ALA A 104 -7.94 13.78 14.82
CA ALA A 104 -9.19 13.18 15.24
C ALA A 104 -9.07 12.55 16.63
N ALA A 105 -7.98 11.81 16.90
CA ALA A 105 -7.71 11.22 18.21
C ALA A 105 -7.63 12.29 19.31
N SER A 106 -7.03 13.45 19.02
CA SER A 106 -6.95 14.55 19.98
C SER A 106 -8.31 15.17 20.30
N VAL A 107 -9.21 15.25 19.33
CA VAL A 107 -10.59 15.74 19.52
C VAL A 107 -11.41 14.72 20.32
N LEU A 108 -11.35 13.45 19.91
CA LEU A 108 -12.08 12.37 20.59
C LEU A 108 -11.67 12.22 22.06
N LEU A 109 -10.38 12.39 22.37
CA LEU A 109 -9.89 12.35 23.76
C LEU A 109 -10.62 13.37 24.66
N HIS A 110 -10.94 14.57 24.15
CA HIS A 110 -11.70 15.56 24.89
C HIS A 110 -13.18 15.15 25.01
N LEU A 111 -13.79 14.64 23.94
CA LEU A 111 -15.17 14.16 23.92
C LEU A 111 -15.37 12.96 24.88
N GLU A 112 -14.35 12.13 25.04
CA GLU A 112 -14.33 10.95 25.90
C GLU A 112 -13.92 11.26 27.35
N GLY A 113 -13.97 12.52 27.74
CA GLY A 113 -13.66 12.96 29.11
C GLY A 113 -12.21 12.73 29.55
N GLY A 114 -11.28 12.69 28.60
CA GLY A 114 -9.84 12.47 28.85
C GLY A 114 -9.45 11.00 29.00
N MET A 115 -10.37 10.05 28.83
CA MET A 115 -10.06 8.62 28.86
C MET A 115 -9.41 8.20 27.54
N ARG A 116 -8.21 7.64 27.61
CA ARG A 116 -7.47 7.17 26.45
C ARG A 116 -7.95 5.77 26.05
N VAL A 117 -8.50 5.66 24.86
CA VAL A 117 -8.84 4.36 24.26
C VAL A 117 -7.54 3.66 23.82
N PRO A 118 -7.36 2.37 24.14
CA PRO A 118 -6.17 1.62 23.73
C PRO A 118 -6.02 1.53 22.21
N ASP A 119 -4.80 1.74 21.70
CA ASP A 119 -4.46 1.55 20.30
C ASP A 119 -4.09 0.08 20.03
N ARG A 120 -4.70 -0.54 19.03
CA ARG A 120 -4.35 -1.87 18.52
C ARG A 120 -3.95 -1.75 17.05
N THR A 121 -2.65 -1.61 16.79
CA THR A 121 -2.10 -1.45 15.43
C THR A 121 -1.45 -2.72 14.88
N ALA A 122 -1.07 -3.65 15.76
CA ALA A 122 -0.49 -4.92 15.34
C ALA A 122 -1.55 -5.83 14.69
N ALA A 123 -1.26 -6.33 13.49
CA ALA A 123 -2.16 -7.21 12.75
C ALA A 123 -2.57 -8.45 13.56
N GLU A 124 -1.66 -9.01 14.38
CA GLU A 124 -1.94 -10.13 15.28
C GLU A 124 -3.00 -9.78 16.33
N ALA A 125 -2.95 -8.56 16.89
CA ALA A 125 -3.94 -8.11 17.89
C ALA A 125 -5.34 -7.89 17.28
N LEU A 126 -5.43 -7.59 15.99
CA LEU A 126 -6.68 -7.43 15.26
C LEU A 126 -7.23 -8.76 14.73
N ARG A 127 -6.36 -9.74 14.48
CA ARG A 127 -6.73 -11.06 13.98
C ARG A 127 -7.76 -11.75 14.87
N SER A 128 -7.53 -11.77 16.18
CA SER A 128 -8.45 -12.39 17.14
C SER A 128 -9.84 -11.75 17.10
N VAL A 129 -9.92 -10.42 16.93
CA VAL A 129 -11.19 -9.70 16.83
C VAL A 129 -11.93 -10.04 15.54
N VAL A 130 -11.19 -10.18 14.43
CA VAL A 130 -11.78 -10.59 13.13
C VAL A 130 -12.39 -11.98 13.23
N TRP A 131 -11.68 -12.94 13.87
CA TRP A 131 -12.21 -14.30 14.03
C TRP A 131 -13.38 -14.34 15.01
N GLN A 132 -13.37 -13.56 16.09
CA GLN A 132 -14.52 -13.40 16.96
C GLN A 132 -15.74 -12.84 16.21
N ALA A 133 -15.53 -11.89 15.30
CA ALA A 133 -16.59 -11.36 14.45
C ALA A 133 -17.14 -12.42 13.49
N VAL A 134 -16.29 -13.24 12.88
CA VAL A 134 -16.71 -14.39 12.04
C VAL A 134 -17.57 -15.36 12.88
N GLN A 135 -17.11 -15.70 14.08
CA GLN A 135 -17.84 -16.59 14.97
C GLN A 135 -19.21 -16.02 15.36
N GLN A 136 -19.27 -14.73 15.72
CA GLN A 136 -20.56 -14.07 16.01
C GLN A 136 -21.55 -14.16 14.85
N ILE A 137 -21.08 -14.05 13.59
CA ILE A 137 -21.97 -14.20 12.43
C ILE A 137 -22.42 -15.64 12.28
N SER A 138 -21.51 -16.60 12.48
CA SER A 138 -21.82 -18.04 12.39
C SER A 138 -22.84 -18.49 13.44
N ASP A 139 -22.79 -17.90 14.64
CA ASP A 139 -23.68 -18.25 15.76
C ASP A 139 -25.06 -17.57 15.69
N GLN A 140 -25.22 -16.59 14.76
CA GLN A 140 -26.51 -15.92 14.57
C GLN A 140 -27.51 -16.83 13.87
N GLN A 141 -28.50 -17.33 14.62
CA GLN A 141 -29.59 -18.17 14.09
C GLN A 141 -30.59 -17.40 13.22
N ASP A 142 -30.64 -16.08 13.32
CA ASP A 142 -31.59 -15.21 12.64
C ASP A 142 -31.01 -14.53 11.38
N GLU A 143 -29.95 -15.11 10.78
CA GLU A 143 -29.40 -14.56 9.54
C GLU A 143 -30.39 -14.69 8.39
N ARG A 144 -30.74 -13.57 7.79
CA ARG A 144 -31.78 -13.51 6.77
C ARG A 144 -31.34 -14.05 5.41
N TRP A 145 -30.02 -13.99 5.14
CA TRP A 145 -29.42 -14.45 3.88
C TRP A 145 -28.22 -15.38 4.12
N PRO A 146 -28.41 -16.55 4.71
CA PRO A 146 -27.33 -17.46 5.05
C PRO A 146 -26.56 -17.94 3.81
N ASP A 147 -27.25 -18.10 2.67
CA ASP A 147 -26.66 -18.57 1.41
C ASP A 147 -25.72 -17.51 0.77
N ALA A 148 -25.82 -16.26 1.18
CA ALA A 148 -24.92 -15.18 0.75
C ALA A 148 -23.66 -15.05 1.62
N LEU A 149 -23.54 -15.82 2.71
CA LEU A 149 -22.40 -15.84 3.59
C LEU A 149 -21.37 -16.86 3.11
N GLU A 150 -20.28 -16.37 2.56
CA GLU A 150 -19.12 -17.19 2.19
C GLU A 150 -18.10 -17.17 3.33
N TYR A 151 -18.18 -18.15 4.22
CA TYR A 151 -17.27 -18.24 5.35
C TYR A 151 -15.86 -18.59 4.90
N PRO A 152 -14.83 -17.95 5.50
CA PRO A 152 -13.44 -18.31 5.26
C PRO A 152 -13.14 -19.71 5.81
N SER A 153 -12.20 -20.41 5.21
CA SER A 153 -11.64 -21.62 5.82
C SER A 153 -10.92 -21.24 7.14
N GLN A 154 -11.14 -22.04 8.16
CA GLN A 154 -10.54 -21.82 9.48
C GLN A 154 -9.00 -21.80 9.36
N GLY A 155 -8.37 -20.75 9.90
CA GLY A 155 -6.90 -20.55 9.86
C GLY A 155 -6.38 -19.77 8.65
N ASP A 156 -7.28 -19.20 7.83
CA ASP A 156 -6.89 -18.37 6.69
C ASP A 156 -6.34 -17.00 7.15
N ALA A 157 -5.01 -16.95 7.36
CA ALA A 157 -4.31 -15.70 7.67
C ALA A 157 -4.44 -14.68 6.51
N GLY A 158 -4.59 -15.17 5.27
CA GLY A 158 -4.81 -14.33 4.12
C GLY A 158 -6.15 -13.62 4.16
N PHE A 159 -7.20 -14.29 4.62
CA PHE A 159 -8.53 -13.69 4.81
C PHE A 159 -8.50 -12.53 5.80
N VAL A 160 -7.83 -12.69 6.94
CA VAL A 160 -7.71 -11.62 7.94
C VAL A 160 -6.96 -10.41 7.37
N ALA A 161 -5.81 -10.65 6.74
CA ALA A 161 -5.04 -9.57 6.12
C ALA A 161 -5.87 -8.84 5.04
N GLU A 162 -6.61 -9.59 4.23
CA GLU A 162 -7.49 -9.07 3.21
C GLU A 162 -8.63 -8.24 3.79
N PHE A 163 -9.28 -8.72 4.84
CA PHE A 163 -10.34 -7.98 5.51
C PHE A 163 -9.80 -6.67 6.11
N LEU A 164 -8.62 -6.71 6.74
CA LEU A 164 -7.99 -5.51 7.31
C LEU A 164 -7.60 -4.49 6.22
N ASP A 165 -7.09 -4.95 5.07
CA ASP A 165 -6.79 -4.10 3.93
C ASP A 165 -8.08 -3.45 3.35
N ASN A 166 -9.15 -4.24 3.22
CA ASN A 166 -10.44 -3.73 2.73
C ASN A 166 -11.14 -2.82 3.76
N MET A 167 -10.92 -3.04 5.04
CA MET A 167 -11.46 -2.22 6.12
C MET A 167 -11.03 -0.75 6.00
N ALA A 168 -9.81 -0.48 5.52
CA ALA A 168 -9.35 0.88 5.27
C ALA A 168 -10.23 1.60 4.24
N TRP A 169 -10.65 0.90 3.18
CA TRP A 169 -11.59 1.43 2.20
C TRP A 169 -12.99 1.60 2.78
N LEU A 170 -13.51 0.56 3.44
CA LEU A 170 -14.87 0.57 3.98
C LEU A 170 -15.08 1.69 5.02
N LYS A 171 -14.10 1.90 5.90
CA LYS A 171 -14.12 2.99 6.88
C LYS A 171 -13.83 4.35 6.24
N GLY A 172 -12.86 4.40 5.32
CA GLY A 172 -12.52 5.62 4.59
C GLY A 172 -13.68 6.18 3.77
N THR A 173 -14.51 5.30 3.19
CA THR A 173 -15.72 5.68 2.44
C THR A 173 -16.97 5.86 3.29
N LEU A 174 -16.88 5.62 4.60
CA LEU A 174 -18.02 5.65 5.52
C LEU A 174 -19.17 4.71 5.08
N THR A 175 -18.80 3.54 4.57
CA THR A 175 -19.71 2.60 3.90
C THR A 175 -20.94 2.28 4.75
N LEU A 176 -20.78 1.92 6.03
CA LEU A 176 -21.92 1.59 6.91
C LEU A 176 -22.83 2.79 7.14
N GLN A 177 -22.30 3.99 7.32
CA GLN A 177 -23.05 5.19 7.61
C GLN A 177 -23.85 5.68 6.39
N ARG A 178 -23.32 5.49 5.18
CA ARG A 178 -23.94 5.98 3.94
C ARG A 178 -24.93 5.00 3.32
N HIS A 179 -24.70 3.71 3.47
CA HIS A 179 -25.48 2.68 2.79
C HIS A 179 -26.31 1.81 3.72
N ALA A 180 -26.02 1.81 5.03
CA ALA A 180 -26.77 1.05 6.01
C ALA A 180 -26.97 1.84 7.33
N PRO A 181 -27.49 3.08 7.28
CA PRO A 181 -27.63 3.92 8.47
C PRO A 181 -28.48 3.24 9.55
N GLU A 182 -29.49 2.46 9.17
CA GLU A 182 -30.32 1.68 10.09
C GLU A 182 -29.75 0.30 10.48
N GLY A 183 -28.51 -0.01 10.05
CA GLY A 183 -27.86 -1.30 10.33
C GLY A 183 -28.39 -2.48 9.49
N ARG A 184 -29.29 -2.23 8.52
CA ARG A 184 -29.84 -3.25 7.63
C ARG A 184 -29.06 -3.30 6.34
N LEU A 185 -28.31 -4.39 6.14
CA LEU A 185 -27.58 -4.67 4.89
C LEU A 185 -28.23 -5.84 4.18
N THR A 186 -28.30 -5.75 2.85
CA THR A 186 -28.75 -6.81 1.98
C THR A 186 -27.62 -7.27 1.05
N PRO A 187 -27.70 -8.47 0.45
CA PRO A 187 -26.78 -8.88 -0.60
C PRO A 187 -26.78 -7.95 -1.82
N ASP A 188 -27.93 -7.34 -2.14
CA ASP A 188 -28.05 -6.39 -3.25
C ASP A 188 -27.30 -5.09 -2.95
N ASP A 189 -27.42 -4.55 -1.73
CA ASP A 189 -26.61 -3.40 -1.29
C ASP A 189 -25.11 -3.70 -1.41
N ALA A 190 -24.69 -4.89 -1.03
CA ALA A 190 -23.30 -5.31 -1.14
C ALA A 190 -22.85 -5.37 -2.61
N ALA A 191 -23.69 -5.92 -3.49
CA ALA A 191 -23.41 -6.02 -4.92
C ALA A 191 -23.30 -4.63 -5.58
N GLU A 192 -24.19 -3.70 -5.24
CA GLU A 192 -24.14 -2.31 -5.72
C GLU A 192 -22.84 -1.60 -5.31
N MET A 193 -22.32 -1.91 -4.12
CA MET A 193 -21.03 -1.40 -3.64
C MET A 193 -19.82 -2.17 -4.20
N GLY A 194 -20.04 -3.20 -5.03
CA GLY A 194 -18.96 -4.08 -5.49
C GLY A 194 -18.29 -4.88 -4.37
N GLN A 195 -19.00 -5.10 -3.25
CA GLN A 195 -18.51 -5.81 -2.08
C GLN A 195 -19.22 -7.15 -1.93
N ARG A 196 -18.59 -8.05 -1.17
CA ARG A 196 -19.25 -9.30 -0.76
C ARG A 196 -20.14 -9.02 0.44
N TYR A 197 -21.31 -9.64 0.49
CA TYR A 197 -22.22 -9.55 1.63
C TYR A 197 -21.53 -9.96 2.95
N MET A 198 -20.78 -11.07 2.92
CA MET A 198 -19.97 -11.51 4.06
C MET A 198 -19.01 -10.44 4.57
N THR A 199 -18.34 -9.69 3.69
CA THR A 199 -17.41 -8.61 4.08
C THR A 199 -18.11 -7.49 4.85
N LEU A 200 -19.30 -7.09 4.42
CA LEU A 200 -20.06 -6.04 5.09
C LEU A 200 -20.65 -6.54 6.43
N ARG A 201 -21.11 -7.78 6.50
CA ARG A 201 -21.56 -8.41 7.74
C ARG A 201 -20.42 -8.52 8.75
N LEU A 202 -19.23 -8.90 8.26
CA LEU A 202 -18.03 -8.98 9.06
C LEU A 202 -17.63 -7.60 9.62
N LEU A 203 -17.70 -6.56 8.77
CA LEU A 203 -17.45 -5.19 9.23
C LEU A 203 -18.41 -4.79 10.34
N GLN A 204 -19.72 -5.08 10.20
CA GLN A 204 -20.71 -4.79 11.24
C GLN A 204 -20.44 -5.53 12.56
N ALA A 205 -20.08 -6.81 12.47
CA ALA A 205 -19.76 -7.62 13.65
C ALA A 205 -18.46 -7.12 14.32
N TYR A 206 -17.43 -6.83 13.52
CA TYR A 206 -16.17 -6.27 13.99
C TYR A 206 -16.38 -4.92 14.70
N GLU A 207 -17.16 -4.01 14.12
CA GLU A 207 -17.44 -2.71 14.72
C GLU A 207 -18.25 -2.84 16.02
N ARG A 208 -19.17 -3.79 16.13
CA ARG A 208 -19.88 -4.09 17.39
C ARG A 208 -18.92 -4.58 18.48
N LEU A 209 -17.99 -5.47 18.15
CA LEU A 209 -16.96 -5.94 19.09
C LEU A 209 -16.04 -4.80 19.52
N ARG A 210 -15.63 -3.96 18.57
CA ARG A 210 -14.79 -2.80 18.82
C ARG A 210 -15.50 -1.77 19.70
N ALA A 211 -16.79 -1.55 19.48
CA ALA A 211 -17.61 -0.64 20.27
C ALA A 211 -17.88 -1.14 21.70
N GLY A 212 -17.82 -2.45 21.95
CA GLY A 212 -18.03 -3.01 23.30
C GLY A 212 -19.39 -2.68 23.93
N GLY A 213 -20.41 -2.43 23.08
CA GLY A 213 -21.77 -2.04 23.53
C GLY A 213 -21.97 -0.53 23.69
N HIS A 214 -20.93 0.28 23.56
CA HIS A 214 -21.00 1.75 23.62
C HIS A 214 -20.31 2.35 22.37
N PRO A 215 -21.05 2.67 21.29
CA PRO A 215 -20.46 3.14 20.04
C PRO A 215 -19.60 4.40 20.19
N ASP A 216 -19.84 5.22 21.21
CA ASP A 216 -19.11 6.46 21.45
C ASP A 216 -17.86 6.29 22.33
N HIS A 217 -17.68 5.10 22.91
CA HIS A 217 -16.52 4.75 23.74
C HIS A 217 -15.98 3.38 23.32
N PRO A 218 -15.24 3.29 22.18
CA PRO A 218 -14.76 2.00 21.71
C PRO A 218 -13.73 1.39 22.68
N VAL A 219 -13.69 0.07 22.74
CA VAL A 219 -12.77 -0.70 23.59
C VAL A 219 -11.32 -0.56 23.11
N PHE A 220 -11.15 -0.35 21.80
CA PHE A 220 -9.84 -0.08 21.18
C PHE A 220 -10.00 0.67 19.85
N ARG A 221 -8.91 1.25 19.36
CA ARG A 221 -8.78 1.82 18.01
C ARG A 221 -7.70 1.12 17.22
N GLY A 222 -8.01 0.75 15.99
CA GLY A 222 -7.05 0.31 14.97
C GLY A 222 -6.53 1.49 14.13
N PRO A 223 -5.73 1.22 13.08
CA PRO A 223 -5.25 2.25 12.17
C PRO A 223 -6.40 3.02 11.50
N ALA A 224 -6.31 4.35 11.47
CA ALA A 224 -7.30 5.28 10.91
C ALA A 224 -8.70 5.25 11.59
N ASP A 225 -8.86 4.53 12.69
CA ASP A 225 -10.14 4.45 13.42
C ASP A 225 -10.53 5.78 14.08
N ALA A 226 -9.56 6.58 14.50
CA ALA A 226 -9.88 7.88 15.11
C ALA A 226 -10.55 8.82 14.10
N THR A 227 -10.05 8.87 12.85
CA THR A 227 -10.67 9.65 11.77
C THR A 227 -12.07 9.13 11.45
N TYR A 228 -12.24 7.81 11.37
CA TYR A 228 -13.54 7.18 11.13
C TYR A 228 -14.54 7.46 12.24
N ASP A 229 -14.15 7.29 13.52
CA ASP A 229 -15.01 7.54 14.68
C ASP A 229 -15.47 8.99 14.74
N LEU A 230 -14.53 9.93 14.56
CA LEU A 230 -14.87 11.35 14.54
C LEU A 230 -15.80 11.69 13.38
N ALA A 231 -15.53 11.18 12.17
CA ALA A 231 -16.40 11.42 11.02
C ALA A 231 -17.81 10.85 11.22
N ARG A 232 -17.92 9.66 11.83
CA ARG A 232 -19.20 9.04 12.19
C ARG A 232 -20.01 9.92 13.16
N LEU A 233 -19.37 10.40 14.21
CA LEU A 233 -20.00 11.31 15.17
C LEU A 233 -20.47 12.60 14.50
N LEU A 234 -19.66 13.21 13.65
CA LEU A 234 -20.02 14.44 12.93
C LEU A 234 -21.19 14.26 11.96
N LEU A 235 -21.29 13.10 11.29
CA LEU A 235 -22.44 12.77 10.46
C LEU A 235 -23.72 12.63 11.28
N GLN A 236 -23.69 11.85 12.36
CA GLN A 236 -24.82 11.64 13.23
C GLN A 236 -25.34 12.97 13.81
N GLN A 237 -24.44 13.84 14.26
CA GLN A 237 -24.81 15.16 14.79
C GLN A 237 -25.43 16.07 13.76
N ARG A 238 -24.98 15.99 12.52
CA ARG A 238 -25.57 16.76 11.42
C ARG A 238 -27.01 16.32 11.12
N GLU A 239 -27.27 15.01 11.23
CA GLU A 239 -28.63 14.45 11.08
C GLU A 239 -29.55 14.84 12.25
N ASP A 240 -29.04 14.85 13.46
CA ASP A 240 -29.79 15.20 14.68
C ASP A 240 -29.96 16.72 14.84
N GLY A 241 -29.33 17.53 14.01
CA GLY A 241 -29.40 19.02 14.08
C GLY A 241 -28.70 19.61 15.31
N ILE A 242 -27.81 18.84 15.94
CA ILE A 242 -27.05 19.26 17.11
C ILE A 242 -25.75 19.91 16.63
N ASP A 243 -25.56 21.20 16.94
CA ASP A 243 -24.29 21.89 16.67
C ASP A 243 -23.31 21.57 17.81
N ILE A 244 -22.43 20.62 17.59
CA ILE A 244 -21.35 20.34 18.52
C ILE A 244 -20.11 21.13 18.07
N SER A 245 -19.81 22.16 18.83
CA SER A 245 -18.44 22.66 18.94
C SER A 245 -17.74 21.85 20.04
N PRO A 246 -17.08 20.74 19.72
CA PRO A 246 -16.46 19.92 20.75
C PRO A 246 -15.38 20.74 21.45
N GLU A 247 -15.30 20.62 22.77
CA GLU A 247 -14.08 20.98 23.47
C GLU A 247 -12.91 20.27 22.80
N GLY A 248 -11.86 20.97 22.47
CA GLY A 248 -10.73 20.40 21.73
C GLY A 248 -10.65 20.77 20.24
N TRP A 249 -11.73 21.29 19.65
CA TRP A 249 -11.62 21.97 18.36
C TRP A 249 -10.82 23.26 18.51
N PRO A 250 -10.05 23.68 17.47
CA PRO A 250 -9.42 24.97 17.48
C PRO A 250 -10.46 26.08 17.64
N ALA A 251 -10.48 26.77 18.78
CA ALA A 251 -11.48 27.78 19.12
C ALA A 251 -11.53 28.92 18.11
N ARG A 252 -10.43 29.17 17.39
CA ARG A 252 -10.29 30.16 16.30
C ARG A 252 -9.41 29.59 15.21
N LEU A 253 -9.95 28.79 14.32
CA LEU A 253 -9.18 28.34 13.15
C LEU A 253 -9.22 29.42 12.07
N ARG A 254 -8.06 30.07 11.80
CA ARG A 254 -7.92 31.07 10.75
C ARG A 254 -7.28 30.54 9.49
N VAL A 255 -6.33 29.63 9.63
CA VAL A 255 -5.58 29.06 8.51
C VAL A 255 -5.63 27.55 8.59
N LEU A 256 -6.20 26.93 7.58
CA LEU A 256 -6.27 25.46 7.42
C LEU A 256 -5.58 25.08 6.12
N LEU A 257 -4.54 24.27 6.24
CA LEU A 257 -3.80 23.76 5.10
C LEU A 257 -3.89 22.22 5.05
N VAL A 258 -4.09 21.68 3.85
CA VAL A 258 -4.11 20.24 3.60
C VAL A 258 -3.09 19.91 2.51
N ASP A 259 -2.07 19.12 2.85
CA ASP A 259 -1.11 18.57 1.87
C ASP A 259 -1.65 17.28 1.27
N GLU A 260 -1.25 16.93 0.04
CA GLU A 260 -1.64 15.71 -0.69
C GLU A 260 -3.17 15.45 -0.72
N MET A 261 -3.98 16.50 -0.90
CA MET A 261 -5.43 16.44 -0.83
C MET A 261 -6.07 15.40 -1.78
N HIS A 262 -5.37 14.97 -2.79
CA HIS A 262 -5.80 13.91 -3.70
C HIS A 262 -5.84 12.51 -3.06
N ASP A 263 -5.26 12.32 -1.88
CA ASP A 263 -5.35 11.09 -1.08
C ASP A 263 -6.51 11.12 -0.09
N MET A 264 -7.31 12.18 -0.08
CA MET A 264 -8.44 12.33 0.81
C MET A 264 -9.53 11.29 0.53
N ASN A 265 -10.09 10.74 1.59
CA ASN A 265 -11.29 9.89 1.56
C ASN A 265 -12.48 10.58 2.23
N GLU A 266 -13.66 9.97 2.20
CA GLU A 266 -14.89 10.55 2.71
C GLU A 266 -14.86 10.85 4.21
N ALA A 267 -14.21 9.98 5.01
CA ALA A 267 -14.08 10.21 6.46
C ALA A 267 -13.24 11.47 6.75
N MET A 268 -12.09 11.61 6.09
CA MET A 268 -11.25 12.79 6.19
C MET A 268 -11.95 14.05 5.69
N TYR A 269 -12.70 13.91 4.58
CA TYR A 269 -13.46 15.02 4.01
C TYR A 269 -14.58 15.49 4.93
N THR A 270 -15.26 14.58 5.62
CA THR A 270 -16.28 14.92 6.62
C THR A 270 -15.69 15.77 7.76
N VAL A 271 -14.50 15.38 8.26
CA VAL A 271 -13.77 16.17 9.26
C VAL A 271 -13.36 17.54 8.70
N LEU A 272 -12.86 17.60 7.47
CA LEU A 272 -12.51 18.84 6.79
C LEU A 272 -13.71 19.79 6.66
N LEU A 273 -14.86 19.28 6.21
CA LEU A 273 -16.08 20.09 6.07
C LEU A 273 -16.51 20.71 7.39
N HIS A 274 -16.42 19.98 8.47
CA HIS A 274 -16.74 20.52 9.80
C HIS A 274 -15.76 21.64 10.19
N LEU A 275 -14.46 21.48 9.95
CA LEU A 275 -13.45 22.53 10.17
C LEU A 275 -13.70 23.78 9.31
N LEU A 276 -14.26 23.62 8.10
CA LEU A 276 -14.62 24.72 7.20
C LEU A 276 -15.95 25.40 7.55
N GLY A 277 -16.76 24.79 8.41
CA GLY A 277 -18.03 25.36 8.88
C GLY A 277 -17.87 26.68 9.66
N GLY A 278 -16.69 26.91 10.25
CA GLY A 278 -16.34 28.14 10.93
C GLY A 278 -16.31 29.36 10.00
N ARG A 279 -16.80 30.51 10.49
CA ARG A 279 -16.73 31.78 9.72
C ARG A 279 -15.30 32.34 9.80
N GLY A 280 -14.70 32.59 8.63
CA GLY A 280 -13.42 33.30 8.53
C GLY A 280 -12.18 32.42 8.43
N THR A 281 -12.32 31.10 8.26
CA THR A 281 -11.23 30.19 7.99
C THR A 281 -10.76 30.32 6.54
N PHE A 282 -9.46 30.61 6.35
CA PHE A 282 -8.79 30.53 5.05
C PHE A 282 -8.30 29.11 4.83
N PHE A 283 -8.83 28.47 3.82
CA PHE A 283 -8.48 27.10 3.46
C PHE A 283 -7.56 27.05 2.25
N THR A 284 -6.57 26.17 2.29
CA THR A 284 -5.75 25.83 1.13
C THR A 284 -5.50 24.33 1.08
N GLY A 285 -5.94 23.70 0.00
CA GLY A 285 -5.63 22.30 -0.31
C GLY A 285 -4.69 22.18 -1.50
N VAL A 286 -3.69 21.31 -1.45
CA VAL A 286 -2.80 21.03 -2.56
C VAL A 286 -2.82 19.54 -2.90
N GLY A 287 -2.82 19.21 -4.18
CA GLY A 287 -2.77 17.83 -4.64
C GLY A 287 -2.48 17.70 -6.14
N ASP A 288 -2.33 16.47 -6.57
CA ASP A 288 -2.17 16.08 -7.97
C ASP A 288 -3.17 14.97 -8.31
N ALA A 289 -4.25 15.32 -9.01
CA ALA A 289 -5.32 14.38 -9.34
C ALA A 289 -4.84 13.19 -10.20
N ASP A 290 -3.68 13.31 -10.84
CA ASP A 290 -3.08 12.25 -11.65
C ASP A 290 -2.15 11.34 -10.80
N GLN A 291 -2.02 11.59 -9.49
CA GLN A 291 -1.28 10.75 -8.53
C GLN A 291 -2.17 10.01 -7.51
N VAL A 292 -3.46 9.90 -7.76
CA VAL A 292 -4.38 9.10 -6.92
C VAL A 292 -4.11 7.62 -7.18
N ILE A 293 -3.43 6.96 -6.24
CA ILE A 293 -3.14 5.52 -6.28
C ILE A 293 -3.63 4.78 -5.02
N HIS A 294 -4.24 5.49 -4.08
CA HIS A 294 -4.81 4.95 -2.85
C HIS A 294 -6.34 4.81 -2.92
N ALA A 295 -6.89 4.57 -4.13
CA ALA A 295 -8.31 4.29 -4.30
C ALA A 295 -8.78 3.11 -3.42
N ALA A 296 -7.91 2.12 -3.16
CA ALA A 296 -8.15 1.03 -2.22
C ALA A 296 -8.33 1.48 -0.74
N ALA A 297 -7.98 2.74 -0.40
CA ALA A 297 -8.26 3.34 0.89
C ALA A 297 -9.36 4.42 0.82
N GLY A 298 -10.09 4.47 -0.30
CA GLY A 298 -11.19 5.43 -0.53
C GLY A 298 -10.74 6.80 -1.03
N ALA A 299 -9.48 6.96 -1.46
CA ALA A 299 -9.01 8.20 -2.04
C ALA A 299 -9.75 8.52 -3.35
N ASP A 300 -10.19 9.76 -3.51
CA ASP A 300 -10.93 10.22 -4.69
C ASP A 300 -10.50 11.64 -5.11
N ALA A 301 -10.13 11.77 -6.39
CA ALA A 301 -9.80 13.06 -6.99
C ALA A 301 -10.98 14.06 -7.00
N GLY A 302 -12.21 13.60 -6.83
CA GLY A 302 -13.42 14.41 -6.76
C GLY A 302 -13.37 15.50 -5.68
N PHE A 303 -12.67 15.23 -4.58
CA PHE A 303 -12.47 16.20 -3.49
C PHE A 303 -11.70 17.46 -3.95
N MET A 304 -10.93 17.38 -5.02
CA MET A 304 -10.26 18.52 -5.66
C MET A 304 -11.06 19.12 -6.83
N LYS A 305 -12.19 18.53 -7.21
CA LYS A 305 -12.95 18.86 -8.43
C LYS A 305 -14.39 19.29 -8.15
N GLY A 306 -14.59 20.30 -7.33
CA GLY A 306 -15.92 20.88 -7.16
C GLY A 306 -16.70 20.42 -5.93
N ARG A 307 -16.33 19.31 -5.24
CA ARG A 307 -16.99 18.89 -3.99
C ARG A 307 -16.99 19.98 -2.94
N ILE A 308 -15.87 20.70 -2.75
CA ILE A 308 -15.78 21.82 -1.79
C ILE A 308 -16.77 22.93 -2.14
N GLU A 309 -16.89 23.29 -3.41
CA GLU A 309 -17.85 24.31 -3.84
C GLU A 309 -19.30 23.89 -3.58
N GLN A 310 -19.63 22.66 -3.92
CA GLN A 310 -20.96 22.08 -3.72
C GLN A 310 -21.35 22.05 -2.25
N ASP A 311 -20.47 21.56 -1.38
CA ASP A 311 -20.78 21.32 0.02
C ASP A 311 -20.63 22.58 0.90
N THR A 312 -19.71 23.50 0.56
CA THR A 312 -19.48 24.74 1.32
C THR A 312 -20.12 25.97 0.71
N ARG A 313 -20.60 25.89 -0.54
CA ARG A 313 -21.09 27.03 -1.35
C ARG A 313 -20.05 28.15 -1.51
N ARG A 314 -18.76 27.80 -1.42
CA ARG A 314 -17.63 28.70 -1.61
C ARG A 314 -16.87 28.28 -2.86
N ALA A 315 -16.93 29.08 -3.91
CA ALA A 315 -16.18 28.84 -5.13
C ALA A 315 -14.66 28.95 -4.83
N PRO A 316 -13.88 27.89 -5.03
CA PRO A 316 -12.46 27.95 -4.78
C PRO A 316 -11.73 28.71 -5.90
N GLN A 317 -10.73 29.50 -5.54
CA GLN A 317 -9.72 29.90 -6.51
C GLN A 317 -8.83 28.68 -6.80
N VAL A 318 -8.63 28.34 -8.06
CA VAL A 318 -7.72 27.25 -8.46
C VAL A 318 -6.45 27.86 -9.05
N LEU A 319 -5.30 27.51 -8.47
CA LEU A 319 -4.00 27.95 -8.98
C LEU A 319 -3.12 26.74 -9.32
N PRO A 320 -2.39 26.77 -10.45
CA PRO A 320 -1.55 25.66 -10.87
C PRO A 320 -0.16 25.73 -10.23
N LEU A 321 0.48 24.55 -10.06
CA LEU A 321 1.92 24.37 -9.87
C LEU A 321 2.44 23.40 -10.93
N LYS A 322 2.98 23.93 -12.02
CA LYS A 322 3.38 23.14 -13.21
C LYS A 322 4.85 22.76 -13.22
N ALA A 323 5.71 23.55 -12.58
CA ALA A 323 7.15 23.37 -12.66
C ALA A 323 7.66 22.28 -11.72
N SER A 324 8.21 21.20 -12.29
CA SER A 324 8.87 20.16 -11.52
C SER A 324 10.31 20.55 -11.14
N PHE A 325 10.66 20.39 -9.86
CA PHE A 325 12.00 20.52 -9.33
C PHE A 325 12.69 19.17 -9.09
N ARG A 326 12.11 18.08 -9.61
CA ARG A 326 12.62 16.73 -9.44
C ARG A 326 13.39 16.22 -10.65
N PHE A 327 12.92 16.54 -11.86
CA PHE A 327 13.46 16.02 -13.12
C PHE A 327 13.49 17.07 -14.23
N GLY A 328 14.29 16.80 -15.27
CA GLY A 328 14.50 17.68 -16.40
C GLY A 328 13.52 17.45 -17.56
N ALA A 329 13.67 18.26 -18.61
CA ALA A 329 12.76 18.34 -19.75
C ALA A 329 12.58 17.03 -20.51
N ALA A 330 13.60 16.16 -20.57
CA ALA A 330 13.53 14.89 -21.25
C ALA A 330 12.51 13.93 -20.62
N LEU A 331 12.21 14.08 -19.30
CA LEU A 331 11.13 13.34 -18.63
C LEU A 331 9.84 14.17 -18.53
N ALA A 332 9.96 15.49 -18.35
CA ALA A 332 8.78 16.35 -18.23
C ALA A 332 7.88 16.31 -19.47
N ARG A 333 8.45 16.30 -20.68
CA ARG A 333 7.68 16.24 -21.93
C ARG A 333 6.86 14.95 -22.07
N PRO A 334 7.45 13.75 -21.99
CA PRO A 334 6.68 12.51 -22.00
C PRO A 334 5.62 12.43 -20.90
N ALA A 335 5.95 12.85 -19.69
CA ALA A 335 4.99 12.86 -18.57
C ALA A 335 3.83 13.83 -18.83
N SER A 336 4.10 15.03 -19.37
CA SER A 336 3.10 16.01 -19.79
C SER A 336 2.18 15.45 -20.88
N GLN A 337 2.77 14.83 -21.90
CA GLN A 337 2.01 14.19 -22.98
C GLN A 337 1.12 13.07 -22.44
N PHE A 338 1.66 12.25 -21.54
CA PHE A 338 0.94 11.13 -20.95
C PHE A 338 -0.31 11.54 -20.18
N ILE A 339 -0.22 12.59 -19.34
CA ILE A 339 -1.38 13.08 -18.55
C ILE A 339 -2.24 14.08 -19.32
N GLY A 340 -1.81 14.54 -20.50
CA GLY A 340 -2.53 15.56 -21.29
C GLY A 340 -2.58 16.95 -20.63
N LYS A 341 -1.62 17.27 -19.74
CA LYS A 341 -1.60 18.53 -18.98
C LYS A 341 -0.19 19.13 -18.98
N PRO A 342 -0.05 20.48 -18.94
CA PRO A 342 1.25 21.13 -18.91
C PRO A 342 2.08 20.70 -17.69
N LEU A 343 3.32 20.29 -17.93
CA LEU A 343 4.32 20.00 -16.93
C LEU A 343 5.64 20.62 -17.38
N GLU A 344 6.13 21.56 -16.61
CA GLU A 344 7.34 22.35 -16.90
C GLU A 344 8.49 21.88 -16.00
N THR A 345 9.68 22.40 -16.23
CA THR A 345 10.87 22.10 -15.41
C THR A 345 11.37 23.36 -14.72
N GLY A 346 11.64 23.26 -13.44
CA GLY A 346 12.28 24.30 -12.65
C GLY A 346 13.80 24.04 -12.55
N GLY A 347 14.63 25.03 -13.01
CA GLY A 347 16.01 25.08 -12.56
C GLY A 347 17.04 24.17 -13.24
N GLY A 348 17.04 24.03 -14.56
CA GLY A 348 18.18 23.46 -15.32
C GLY A 348 18.49 21.99 -15.02
N LEU A 349 17.54 21.23 -14.48
CA LEU A 349 17.69 19.81 -14.19
C LEU A 349 17.84 18.99 -15.48
N VAL A 350 18.73 17.99 -15.44
CA VAL A 350 18.95 17.07 -16.55
C VAL A 350 18.54 15.67 -16.12
N THR A 351 17.64 15.08 -16.87
CA THR A 351 17.20 13.68 -16.70
C THR A 351 17.39 12.94 -18.02
N GLN A 352 17.97 11.76 -17.98
CA GLN A 352 18.10 10.89 -19.14
C GLN A 352 16.89 9.95 -19.20
N VAL A 353 16.25 9.82 -20.35
CA VAL A 353 15.20 8.84 -20.59
C VAL A 353 15.66 7.91 -21.70
N SER A 354 15.57 6.62 -21.46
CA SER A 354 15.91 5.60 -22.48
C SER A 354 14.83 4.53 -22.53
N VAL A 355 14.54 4.07 -23.74
CA VAL A 355 13.67 2.93 -24.00
C VAL A 355 14.53 1.85 -24.66
N THR A 356 14.47 0.65 -24.11
CA THR A 356 15.25 -0.50 -24.58
C THR A 356 14.29 -1.64 -24.88
N PRO A 357 14.23 -2.13 -26.12
CA PRO A 357 13.40 -3.27 -26.47
C PRO A 357 13.98 -4.57 -25.90
N TYR A 358 13.10 -5.53 -25.57
CA TYR A 358 13.48 -6.90 -25.21
C TYR A 358 12.53 -7.91 -25.87
N ALA A 359 13.02 -9.11 -26.15
CA ALA A 359 12.27 -10.16 -26.83
C ALA A 359 11.53 -11.10 -25.87
N ASP A 360 12.10 -11.36 -24.70
CA ASP A 360 11.63 -12.31 -23.69
C ASP A 360 12.03 -11.89 -22.26
N GLU A 361 11.51 -12.59 -21.27
CA GLU A 361 11.74 -12.30 -19.84
C GLU A 361 13.23 -12.36 -19.47
N ASP A 362 13.97 -13.32 -20.01
CA ASP A 362 15.39 -13.51 -19.72
C ASP A 362 16.22 -12.33 -20.25
N THR A 363 15.98 -11.95 -21.50
CA THR A 363 16.63 -10.78 -22.11
C THR A 363 16.33 -9.51 -21.31
N CYS A 364 15.09 -9.33 -20.85
CA CYS A 364 14.73 -8.20 -20.01
C CYS A 364 15.50 -8.20 -18.69
N CYS A 365 15.56 -9.35 -18.02
CA CYS A 365 16.29 -9.54 -16.77
C CYS A 365 17.78 -9.21 -16.94
N ASP A 366 18.42 -9.72 -17.99
CA ASP A 366 19.84 -9.47 -18.29
C ASP A 366 20.13 -7.99 -18.52
N LEU A 367 19.26 -7.29 -19.28
CA LEU A 367 19.36 -5.85 -19.50
C LEU A 367 19.25 -5.04 -18.20
N VAL A 368 18.30 -5.41 -17.34
CA VAL A 368 18.13 -4.79 -16.01
C VAL A 368 19.38 -5.01 -15.17
N LEU A 369 19.91 -6.23 -15.09
CA LEU A 369 21.12 -6.55 -14.33
C LEU A 369 22.35 -5.80 -14.87
N ALA A 370 22.49 -5.69 -16.18
CA ALA A 370 23.57 -4.93 -16.78
C ALA A 370 23.51 -3.44 -16.35
N ALA A 371 22.30 -2.85 -16.34
CA ALA A 371 22.10 -1.49 -15.87
C ALA A 371 22.41 -1.33 -14.38
N VAL A 372 21.96 -2.27 -13.53
CA VAL A 372 22.27 -2.29 -12.09
C VAL A 372 23.78 -2.37 -11.84
N ARG A 373 24.48 -3.28 -12.54
CA ARG A 373 25.94 -3.41 -12.44
C ARG A 373 26.67 -2.13 -12.85
N ALA A 374 26.21 -1.49 -13.93
CA ALA A 374 26.75 -0.22 -14.39
C ALA A 374 26.53 0.92 -13.36
N GLY A 375 25.36 0.98 -12.77
CA GLY A 375 25.03 1.95 -11.71
C GLY A 375 25.91 1.76 -10.46
N ARG A 376 26.14 0.53 -10.03
CA ARG A 376 27.01 0.21 -8.88
C ARG A 376 28.47 0.60 -9.08
N LYS A 377 29.01 0.48 -10.28
CA LYS A 377 30.39 0.92 -10.60
C LYS A 377 30.59 2.42 -10.37
N LYS A 378 29.52 3.22 -10.36
CA LYS A 378 29.55 4.67 -10.10
C LYS A 378 29.65 5.04 -8.61
N GLY A 379 29.64 4.05 -7.71
CA GLY A 379 29.84 4.22 -6.26
C GLY A 379 28.64 3.76 -5.41
N ALA A 380 28.91 3.32 -4.18
CA ALA A 380 27.91 2.73 -3.28
C ALA A 380 26.74 3.70 -2.94
N GLY A 381 27.00 4.98 -2.80
CA GLY A 381 25.94 5.98 -2.55
C GLY A 381 24.98 6.16 -3.74
N LYS A 382 25.46 5.96 -4.97
CA LYS A 382 24.63 6.00 -6.18
C LYS A 382 23.83 4.72 -6.36
N ALA A 383 24.34 3.57 -5.88
CA ALA A 383 23.60 2.32 -5.88
C ALA A 383 22.35 2.39 -4.98
N ALA A 384 22.47 2.99 -3.80
CA ALA A 384 21.33 3.20 -2.90
C ALA A 384 20.21 4.08 -3.49
N GLY A 385 20.55 4.91 -4.48
CA GLY A 385 19.60 5.76 -5.22
C GLY A 385 18.99 5.09 -6.47
N LEU A 386 19.24 3.78 -6.71
CA LEU A 386 18.70 3.05 -7.84
C LEU A 386 17.48 2.23 -7.41
N ALA A 387 16.39 2.31 -8.17
CA ALA A 387 15.20 1.51 -7.96
C ALA A 387 14.80 0.74 -9.22
N ILE A 388 14.38 -0.51 -9.03
CA ILE A 388 13.67 -1.33 -10.02
C ILE A 388 12.20 -1.31 -9.61
N LEU A 389 11.33 -0.80 -10.47
CA LEU A 389 9.90 -0.68 -10.22
C LEU A 389 9.11 -1.67 -11.07
N LEU A 390 8.34 -2.51 -10.41
CA LEU A 390 7.53 -3.57 -11.01
C LEU A 390 6.04 -3.22 -10.91
N ARG A 391 5.24 -3.66 -11.87
CA ARG A 391 3.78 -3.55 -11.75
C ARG A 391 3.22 -4.63 -10.82
N HIS A 392 3.73 -5.85 -10.91
CA HIS A 392 3.26 -7.02 -10.18
C HIS A 392 4.39 -7.73 -9.43
N GLU A 393 4.02 -8.39 -8.32
CA GLU A 393 5.00 -9.11 -7.49
C GLU A 393 5.67 -10.28 -8.23
N HIS A 394 4.93 -11.02 -9.06
CA HIS A 394 5.49 -12.18 -9.77
C HIS A 394 6.66 -11.82 -10.69
N GLN A 395 6.67 -10.59 -11.21
CA GLN A 395 7.76 -10.07 -12.04
C GLN A 395 9.09 -9.96 -11.28
N SER A 396 9.06 -10.05 -9.93
CA SER A 396 10.28 -10.01 -9.14
C SER A 396 11.06 -11.32 -9.16
N ILE A 397 10.45 -12.46 -9.52
CA ILE A 397 11.06 -13.79 -9.34
C ILE A 397 12.38 -13.92 -10.08
N ALA A 398 12.39 -13.66 -11.39
CA ALA A 398 13.60 -13.72 -12.19
C ALA A 398 14.64 -12.67 -11.75
N ILE A 399 14.19 -11.44 -11.49
CA ILE A 399 15.06 -10.32 -11.07
C ILE A 399 15.65 -10.59 -9.68
N GLU A 400 14.86 -11.01 -8.69
CA GLU A 400 15.37 -11.35 -7.35
C GLU A 400 16.40 -12.48 -7.43
N ASN A 401 16.06 -13.54 -8.15
CA ASN A 401 16.98 -14.67 -8.36
C ASN A 401 18.31 -14.20 -8.95
N ALA A 402 18.25 -13.41 -10.00
CA ALA A 402 19.45 -12.93 -10.68
C ALA A 402 20.26 -11.91 -9.84
N LEU A 403 19.61 -11.06 -9.04
CA LEU A 403 20.27 -10.16 -8.09
C LEU A 403 21.01 -10.96 -7.01
N ILE A 404 20.36 -11.97 -6.43
CA ILE A 404 20.95 -12.82 -5.40
C ILE A 404 22.16 -13.60 -5.97
N GLN A 405 22.02 -14.20 -7.15
CA GLN A 405 23.12 -14.92 -7.81
C GLN A 405 24.29 -13.99 -8.15
N GLY A 406 23.98 -12.75 -8.55
CA GLY A 406 24.99 -11.72 -8.80
C GLY A 406 25.60 -11.09 -7.55
N GLY A 407 25.23 -11.51 -6.34
CA GLY A 407 25.69 -10.92 -5.08
C GLY A 407 25.28 -9.45 -4.92
N ILE A 408 24.13 -9.05 -5.49
CA ILE A 408 23.63 -7.68 -5.48
C ILE A 408 22.57 -7.53 -4.40
N ALA A 409 22.92 -6.85 -3.31
CA ALA A 409 21.97 -6.60 -2.22
C ALA A 409 20.84 -5.66 -2.67
N TYR A 410 19.62 -6.00 -2.28
CA TYR A 410 18.44 -5.19 -2.53
C TYR A 410 17.56 -5.08 -1.27
N ARG A 411 16.74 -4.04 -1.24
CA ARG A 411 15.68 -3.84 -0.27
C ARG A 411 14.34 -3.92 -1.00
N ALA A 412 13.49 -4.83 -0.57
CA ALA A 412 12.14 -4.98 -1.09
C ALA A 412 11.19 -3.94 -0.46
N LEU A 413 10.31 -3.33 -1.27
CA LEU A 413 9.23 -2.45 -0.82
C LEU A 413 7.93 -2.84 -1.52
N GLY A 414 6.88 -3.10 -0.74
CA GLY A 414 5.57 -3.49 -1.26
C GLY A 414 5.56 -4.84 -1.98
N LEU A 415 6.54 -5.69 -1.70
CA LEU A 415 6.61 -7.07 -2.16
C LEU A 415 7.35 -7.93 -1.14
N GLU A 416 6.99 -9.18 -1.07
CA GLU A 416 7.72 -10.19 -0.30
C GLU A 416 8.69 -10.95 -1.20
N SER A 417 9.84 -11.38 -0.64
CA SER A 417 10.77 -12.23 -1.38
C SER A 417 10.04 -13.46 -1.91
N TYR A 418 10.26 -13.78 -3.18
CA TYR A 418 9.59 -14.91 -3.81
C TYR A 418 9.83 -16.23 -3.07
N LEU A 419 10.98 -16.40 -2.44
CA LEU A 419 11.32 -17.58 -1.67
C LEU A 419 10.47 -17.77 -0.39
N LEU A 420 9.81 -16.72 0.07
CA LEU A 420 8.98 -16.72 1.29
C LEU A 420 7.48 -16.64 1.00
N ARG A 421 7.07 -16.51 -0.26
CA ARG A 421 5.65 -16.50 -0.63
C ARG A 421 5.00 -17.86 -0.31
N PRO A 422 3.78 -17.89 0.25
CA PRO A 422 3.16 -19.11 0.75
C PRO A 422 3.12 -20.24 -0.27
N GLU A 423 2.73 -19.97 -1.52
CA GLU A 423 2.65 -20.97 -2.60
C GLU A 423 4.04 -21.51 -2.98
N VAL A 424 5.06 -20.67 -2.95
CA VAL A 424 6.45 -21.08 -3.20
C VAL A 424 7.01 -21.85 -2.02
N LEU A 425 6.70 -21.46 -0.79
CA LEU A 425 7.07 -22.18 0.42
C LEU A 425 6.46 -23.58 0.45
N MET A 426 5.19 -23.73 0.07
CA MET A 426 4.54 -25.03 -0.01
C MET A 426 5.27 -25.96 -1.01
N VAL A 427 5.60 -25.48 -2.19
CA VAL A 427 6.39 -26.22 -3.19
C VAL A 427 7.76 -26.59 -2.64
N ARG A 428 8.50 -25.63 -2.07
CA ARG A 428 9.83 -25.86 -1.48
C ARG A 428 9.79 -26.85 -0.31
N GLY A 429 8.77 -26.74 0.54
CA GLY A 429 8.59 -27.64 1.68
C GLY A 429 8.37 -29.09 1.26
N LEU A 430 7.51 -29.33 0.25
CA LEU A 430 7.28 -30.66 -0.29
C LEU A 430 8.54 -31.27 -0.93
N LEU A 431 9.27 -30.46 -1.72
CA LEU A 431 10.55 -30.90 -2.31
C LEU A 431 11.59 -31.21 -1.24
N ALA A 432 11.69 -30.40 -0.18
CA ALA A 432 12.59 -30.62 0.95
C ALA A 432 12.29 -31.93 1.69
N ILE A 433 11.01 -32.22 1.90
CA ILE A 433 10.58 -33.46 2.58
C ILE A 433 10.97 -34.69 1.75
N VAL A 434 10.73 -34.64 0.43
CA VAL A 434 11.03 -35.78 -0.46
C VAL A 434 12.53 -35.95 -0.64
N SER A 435 13.29 -34.88 -0.82
CA SER A 435 14.76 -34.93 -0.99
C SER A 435 15.52 -35.09 0.33
N ARG A 436 14.87 -34.94 1.48
CA ARG A 436 15.46 -34.86 2.81
C ARG A 436 16.55 -33.77 2.95
N ASP A 437 16.42 -32.70 2.20
CA ASP A 437 17.32 -31.55 2.28
C ASP A 437 16.56 -30.33 2.86
N PHE A 438 16.87 -30.00 4.11
CA PHE A 438 16.24 -28.93 4.88
C PHE A 438 17.15 -27.71 5.07
N ALA A 439 18.32 -27.69 4.46
CA ALA A 439 19.37 -26.69 4.74
C ALA A 439 18.87 -25.23 4.56
N SER A 440 18.05 -24.98 3.53
CA SER A 440 17.53 -23.64 3.24
C SER A 440 16.31 -23.25 4.06
N LEU A 441 15.64 -24.22 4.66
CA LEU A 441 14.45 -24.02 5.49
C LEU A 441 14.81 -23.82 6.97
N SER A 442 16.11 -23.88 7.31
CA SER A 442 16.60 -23.63 8.66
C SER A 442 16.36 -22.18 9.09
N GLY A 443 15.79 -21.98 10.25
CA GLY A 443 15.48 -20.69 10.85
C GLY A 443 14.01 -20.57 11.23
N ARG A 444 13.78 -20.08 12.45
CA ARG A 444 12.45 -20.02 13.07
C ARG A 444 11.42 -19.36 12.18
N ASP A 445 11.72 -18.20 11.61
CA ASP A 445 10.78 -17.44 10.77
C ASP A 445 10.43 -18.15 9.47
N THR A 446 11.41 -18.82 8.84
CA THR A 446 11.16 -19.58 7.60
C THR A 446 10.30 -20.80 7.89
N LEU A 447 10.58 -21.53 8.98
CA LEU A 447 9.78 -22.69 9.40
C LEU A 447 8.35 -22.29 9.80
N LEU A 448 8.20 -21.18 10.53
CA LEU A 448 6.88 -20.64 10.86
C LEU A 448 6.05 -20.40 9.60
N ARG A 449 6.59 -19.64 8.66
CA ARG A 449 5.93 -19.33 7.39
C ARG A 449 5.62 -20.57 6.57
N LEU A 450 6.50 -21.55 6.57
CA LEU A 450 6.27 -22.83 5.89
C LEU A 450 5.10 -23.60 6.49
N VAL A 451 5.06 -23.69 7.83
CA VAL A 451 3.96 -24.34 8.54
C VAL A 451 2.64 -23.61 8.27
N GLN A 452 2.67 -22.29 8.35
CA GLN A 452 1.50 -21.45 8.01
C GLN A 452 1.03 -21.67 6.56
N ALA A 453 1.95 -21.79 5.60
CA ALA A 453 1.60 -22.07 4.21
C ALA A 453 0.93 -23.44 4.04
N PHE A 454 1.43 -24.50 4.69
CA PHE A 454 0.77 -25.80 4.68
C PHE A 454 -0.61 -25.75 5.30
N MET A 455 -0.75 -25.10 6.45
CA MET A 455 -2.03 -24.98 7.14
C MET A 455 -3.04 -24.17 6.31
N LEU A 456 -2.60 -23.05 5.73
CA LEU A 456 -3.42 -22.20 4.87
C LEU A 456 -4.00 -22.99 3.70
N PHE A 457 -3.13 -23.60 2.89
CA PHE A 457 -3.57 -24.27 1.66
C PHE A 457 -4.32 -25.58 1.91
N CYS A 458 -4.06 -26.24 3.03
CA CYS A 458 -4.73 -27.49 3.38
C CYS A 458 -5.95 -27.31 4.30
N GLY A 459 -6.25 -26.08 4.73
CA GLY A 459 -7.37 -25.76 5.63
C GLY A 459 -7.27 -26.49 6.98
N THR A 460 -6.04 -26.68 7.50
CA THR A 460 -5.83 -27.45 8.75
C THR A 460 -5.50 -26.55 9.93
N ARG A 461 -5.85 -27.01 11.14
CA ARG A 461 -5.55 -26.33 12.42
C ARG A 461 -4.72 -27.23 13.33
N PHE A 462 -3.99 -26.65 14.28
CA PHE A 462 -3.29 -27.40 15.32
C PHE A 462 -4.28 -28.06 16.28
N ASP A 463 -5.31 -27.35 16.68
CA ASP A 463 -6.38 -27.85 17.54
C ASP A 463 -7.68 -28.05 16.75
N GLU A 464 -8.40 -29.12 17.09
CA GLU A 464 -9.69 -29.47 16.47
C GLU A 464 -10.86 -28.78 17.18
N ASP A 465 -10.64 -28.19 18.36
CA ASP A 465 -11.68 -27.48 19.11
C ASP A 465 -11.94 -26.09 18.49
N PRO A 466 -13.10 -25.89 17.84
CA PRO A 466 -13.43 -24.61 17.21
C PRO A 466 -13.66 -23.48 18.24
N GLU A 467 -13.96 -23.83 19.50
CA GLU A 467 -14.21 -22.85 20.55
C GLU A 467 -12.94 -22.35 21.24
N ARG A 468 -11.79 -22.98 20.97
CA ARG A 468 -10.54 -22.52 21.58
C ARG A 468 -10.08 -21.19 20.99
N PRO A 469 -9.74 -20.22 21.85
CA PRO A 469 -9.22 -18.94 21.42
C PRO A 469 -8.01 -19.07 20.50
N GLU A 470 -7.92 -18.25 19.49
CA GLU A 470 -6.81 -18.24 18.50
C GLU A 470 -5.45 -18.04 19.17
N ALA A 471 -5.39 -17.32 20.30
CA ALA A 471 -4.18 -17.20 21.11
C ALA A 471 -3.61 -18.55 21.56
N ILE A 472 -4.46 -19.56 21.76
CA ILE A 472 -4.01 -20.94 22.08
C ILE A 472 -3.50 -21.63 20.82
N GLN A 473 -4.11 -21.40 19.66
CA GLN A 473 -3.58 -21.92 18.37
C GLN A 473 -2.20 -21.33 18.09
N ASP A 474 -2.00 -20.04 18.30
CA ASP A 474 -0.71 -19.39 18.16
C ASP A 474 0.32 -19.92 19.16
N GLN A 475 -0.10 -20.19 20.39
CA GLN A 475 0.77 -20.79 21.40
C GLN A 475 1.18 -22.22 21.00
N LEU A 476 0.23 -23.06 20.58
CA LEU A 476 0.48 -24.43 20.12
C LEU A 476 1.40 -24.43 18.88
N MET A 477 1.19 -23.50 17.96
CA MET A 477 2.07 -23.30 16.82
C MET A 477 3.47 -22.88 17.27
N SER A 478 3.57 -21.93 18.20
CA SER A 478 4.85 -21.48 18.77
C SER A 478 5.59 -22.60 19.49
N ASP A 479 4.89 -23.48 20.21
CA ASP A 479 5.46 -24.64 20.91
C ASP A 479 5.93 -25.69 19.92
N ALA A 480 5.12 -26.03 18.90
CA ALA A 480 5.53 -26.92 17.82
C ALA A 480 6.75 -26.39 17.07
N LEU A 481 6.83 -25.09 16.84
CA LEU A 481 7.97 -24.46 16.18
C LEU A 481 9.24 -24.47 17.01
N ARG A 482 9.14 -24.46 18.36
CA ARG A 482 10.31 -24.67 19.22
C ARG A 482 10.91 -26.07 19.03
N ASP A 483 10.05 -27.07 18.87
CA ASP A 483 10.48 -28.45 18.59
C ASP A 483 11.10 -28.59 17.19
N PHE A 484 10.56 -27.89 16.19
CA PHE A 484 11.11 -27.86 14.83
C PHE A 484 12.37 -27.00 14.69
N ALA A 485 12.50 -25.91 15.47
CA ALA A 485 13.68 -25.04 15.40
C ALA A 485 14.98 -25.77 15.80
N GLY A 486 14.86 -26.83 16.58
CA GLY A 486 15.96 -27.71 16.91
C GLY A 486 16.26 -28.80 15.87
N ASN A 487 15.26 -29.20 15.07
CA ASN A 487 15.41 -30.27 14.08
C ASN A 487 14.37 -30.19 12.95
N ALA A 488 14.76 -29.62 11.81
CA ALA A 488 13.93 -29.56 10.61
C ALA A 488 13.55 -30.97 10.05
N GLU A 489 14.24 -32.02 10.45
CA GLU A 489 13.89 -33.40 10.09
C GLU A 489 12.52 -33.82 10.66
N ASN A 490 11.97 -33.11 11.64
CA ASN A 490 10.61 -33.34 12.13
C ASN A 490 9.50 -32.88 11.16
N LEU A 491 9.85 -32.12 10.12
CA LEU A 491 8.88 -31.62 9.12
C LEU A 491 8.08 -32.74 8.41
N PRO A 492 8.68 -33.89 8.00
CA PRO A 492 7.90 -34.99 7.45
C PRO A 492 6.85 -35.55 8.42
N MET A 493 7.18 -35.65 9.70
CA MET A 493 6.25 -36.10 10.76
C MET A 493 5.12 -35.10 10.96
N PHE A 494 5.44 -33.81 10.94
CA PHE A 494 4.45 -32.74 10.98
C PHE A 494 3.48 -32.82 9.80
N LEU A 495 4.01 -32.93 8.57
CA LEU A 495 3.18 -33.07 7.37
C LEU A 495 2.24 -34.29 7.48
N ALA A 496 2.75 -35.43 7.93
CA ALA A 496 1.96 -36.66 8.05
C ALA A 496 0.84 -36.54 9.10
N ASN A 497 1.15 -36.02 10.29
CA ASN A 497 0.27 -36.06 11.46
C ASN A 497 -0.69 -34.87 11.53
N HIS A 498 -0.23 -33.66 11.16
CA HIS A 498 -1.00 -32.42 11.33
C HIS A 498 -1.58 -31.90 10.02
N VAL A 499 -1.04 -32.29 8.86
CA VAL A 499 -1.55 -31.86 7.57
C VAL A 499 -2.30 -32.99 6.88
N LEU A 500 -1.59 -34.07 6.46
CA LEU A 500 -2.21 -35.13 5.66
C LEU A 500 -3.33 -35.90 6.38
N ARG A 501 -3.25 -36.01 7.69
CA ARG A 501 -4.28 -36.69 8.50
C ARG A 501 -5.54 -35.86 8.71
N LYS A 502 -5.38 -34.52 8.79
CA LYS A 502 -6.45 -33.57 9.11
C LYS A 502 -7.05 -32.88 7.87
N ALA A 503 -6.29 -32.82 6.78
CA ALA A 503 -6.72 -32.18 5.54
C ALA A 503 -7.90 -32.90 4.88
N ASP A 504 -8.66 -32.16 4.10
CA ASP A 504 -9.66 -32.72 3.22
C ASP A 504 -9.09 -33.87 2.38
N PRO A 505 -9.84 -34.97 2.15
CA PRO A 505 -9.35 -36.11 1.36
C PRO A 505 -8.88 -35.76 -0.04
N ALA A 506 -9.43 -34.70 -0.68
CA ALA A 506 -8.98 -34.25 -1.98
C ALA A 506 -7.63 -33.52 -1.90
N ALA A 507 -7.40 -32.71 -0.85
CA ALA A 507 -6.11 -32.09 -0.55
C ALA A 507 -5.05 -33.15 -0.28
N ALA A 508 -5.34 -34.09 0.62
CA ALA A 508 -4.42 -35.17 0.97
C ALA A 508 -4.02 -36.05 -0.24
N ARG A 509 -4.94 -36.31 -1.16
CA ARG A 509 -4.63 -37.06 -2.41
C ARG A 509 -3.66 -36.28 -3.30
N ARG A 510 -3.86 -34.98 -3.51
CA ARG A 510 -2.98 -34.12 -4.31
C ARG A 510 -1.58 -34.04 -3.72
N LEU A 511 -1.48 -33.84 -2.42
CA LEU A 511 -0.17 -33.83 -1.73
C LEU A 511 0.59 -35.15 -1.90
N ARG A 512 -0.09 -36.30 -1.70
CA ARG A 512 0.53 -37.62 -1.89
C ARG A 512 0.92 -37.85 -3.34
N ALA A 513 0.09 -37.45 -4.32
CA ALA A 513 0.40 -37.57 -5.74
C ALA A 513 1.63 -36.72 -6.11
N ALA A 514 1.69 -35.47 -5.64
CA ALA A 514 2.83 -34.61 -5.86
C ALA A 514 4.13 -35.17 -5.23
N MET A 515 4.05 -35.64 -3.99
CA MET A 515 5.21 -36.26 -3.32
C MET A 515 5.68 -37.53 -4.03
N ALA A 516 4.76 -38.35 -4.58
CA ALA A 516 5.11 -39.53 -5.37
C ALA A 516 5.86 -39.14 -6.64
N VAL A 517 5.37 -38.15 -7.40
CA VAL A 517 6.05 -37.64 -8.60
C VAL A 517 7.41 -37.04 -8.25
N ALA A 518 7.51 -36.28 -7.14
CA ALA A 518 8.79 -35.72 -6.68
C ALA A 518 9.81 -36.80 -6.30
N GLY A 519 9.36 -37.96 -5.86
CA GLY A 519 10.19 -39.13 -5.52
C GLY A 519 10.57 -40.03 -6.70
N GLU A 520 10.04 -39.81 -7.89
CA GLU A 520 10.40 -40.58 -9.11
C GLU A 520 11.82 -40.24 -9.58
N ALA A 521 12.35 -41.08 -10.50
CA ALA A 521 13.61 -40.80 -11.17
C ALA A 521 13.59 -39.42 -11.84
N ASP A 522 14.67 -38.66 -11.70
CA ASP A 522 14.75 -37.29 -12.18
C ASP A 522 14.75 -37.19 -13.70
N GLY A 523 14.15 -36.09 -14.21
CA GLY A 523 14.07 -35.81 -15.65
C GLY A 523 13.52 -34.42 -15.92
N PRO A 524 13.67 -33.91 -17.15
CA PRO A 524 13.40 -32.53 -17.51
C PRO A 524 11.96 -32.05 -17.23
N GLN A 525 11.01 -32.97 -17.23
CA GLN A 525 9.58 -32.65 -17.04
C GLN A 525 9.08 -32.95 -15.62
N ARG A 526 9.91 -33.49 -14.73
CA ARG A 526 9.46 -33.90 -13.38
C ARG A 526 8.89 -32.75 -12.59
N PHE A 527 9.52 -31.59 -12.62
CA PHE A 527 9.01 -30.40 -11.89
C PHE A 527 7.64 -29.95 -12.42
N THR A 528 7.45 -29.96 -13.72
CA THR A 528 6.14 -29.65 -14.33
C THR A 528 5.10 -30.67 -13.90
N ARG A 529 5.38 -31.98 -14.00
CA ARG A 529 4.49 -33.05 -13.55
C ARG A 529 4.20 -32.98 -12.04
N PHE A 530 5.20 -32.61 -11.25
CA PHE A 530 5.03 -32.36 -9.80
C PHE A 530 4.03 -31.23 -9.55
N LEU A 531 4.17 -30.08 -10.23
CA LEU A 531 3.23 -28.96 -10.10
C LEU A 531 1.82 -29.34 -10.58
N GLU A 532 1.71 -30.11 -11.65
CA GLU A 532 0.43 -30.61 -12.18
C GLU A 532 -0.23 -31.59 -11.19
N ALA A 533 0.52 -32.51 -10.61
CA ALA A 533 0.03 -33.44 -9.60
C ALA A 533 -0.37 -32.76 -8.29
N LEU A 534 0.36 -31.71 -7.92
CA LEU A 534 0.04 -30.87 -6.76
C LEU A 534 -1.26 -30.08 -6.97
N ASP A 535 -1.51 -29.62 -8.21
CA ASP A 535 -2.67 -28.82 -8.56
C ASP A 535 -2.85 -27.60 -7.64
N MET A 536 -1.78 -26.81 -7.51
CA MET A 536 -1.81 -25.60 -6.68
C MET A 536 -2.95 -24.63 -6.99
N PRO A 537 -3.42 -24.47 -8.26
CA PRO A 537 -4.61 -23.68 -8.53
C PRO A 537 -5.85 -24.11 -7.74
N TRP A 538 -6.02 -25.42 -7.52
CA TRP A 538 -7.09 -25.94 -6.68
C TRP A 538 -6.92 -25.49 -5.21
N PHE A 539 -5.72 -25.63 -4.63
CA PHE A 539 -5.44 -25.18 -3.26
C PHE A 539 -5.64 -23.66 -3.12
N ILE A 540 -5.15 -22.90 -4.08
CA ILE A 540 -5.29 -21.43 -4.12
C ILE A 540 -6.77 -21.04 -4.17
N ALA A 541 -7.59 -21.74 -4.95
CA ALA A 541 -9.02 -21.47 -5.06
C ALA A 541 -9.78 -21.77 -3.75
N GLN A 542 -9.34 -22.76 -2.98
CA GLN A 542 -9.91 -23.10 -1.66
C GLN A 542 -9.45 -22.14 -0.56
N ALA A 543 -8.17 -21.76 -0.57
CA ALA A 543 -7.56 -21.01 0.51
C ALA A 543 -7.71 -19.50 0.39
N LEU A 544 -7.67 -18.96 -0.83
CA LEU A 544 -7.71 -17.52 -1.06
C LEU A 544 -9.08 -17.09 -1.57
N VAL A 545 -9.64 -16.07 -0.94
CA VAL A 545 -10.98 -15.58 -1.27
C VAL A 545 -10.95 -14.62 -2.46
N ARG A 546 -10.00 -13.68 -2.50
CA ARG A 546 -9.93 -12.63 -3.52
C ARG A 546 -9.43 -13.12 -4.89
N PRO A 547 -10.13 -12.75 -6.00
CA PRO A 547 -9.70 -13.12 -7.35
C PRO A 547 -8.32 -12.60 -7.75
N ASP A 548 -7.95 -11.38 -7.31
CA ASP A 548 -6.65 -10.78 -7.59
C ASP A 548 -5.51 -11.51 -6.85
N ARG A 549 -5.71 -11.90 -5.58
CA ARG A 549 -4.77 -12.72 -4.82
C ARG A 549 -4.61 -14.11 -5.43
N ARG A 550 -5.72 -14.76 -5.83
CA ARG A 550 -5.68 -16.03 -6.56
C ARG A 550 -4.86 -15.92 -7.84
N ALA A 551 -5.15 -14.90 -8.65
CA ALA A 551 -4.41 -14.64 -9.89
C ALA A 551 -2.93 -14.34 -9.63
N GLY A 552 -2.60 -13.60 -8.56
CA GLY A 552 -1.23 -13.32 -8.14
C GLY A 552 -0.46 -14.58 -7.77
N ALA A 553 -1.04 -15.44 -6.92
CA ALA A 553 -0.42 -16.70 -6.49
C ALA A 553 -0.21 -17.66 -7.68
N VAL A 554 -1.18 -17.77 -8.59
CA VAL A 554 -1.01 -18.57 -9.83
C VAL A 554 0.11 -18.01 -10.70
N ARG A 555 0.22 -16.68 -10.86
CA ARG A 555 1.32 -16.07 -11.62
C ARG A 555 2.68 -16.29 -10.94
N ASN A 556 2.75 -16.26 -9.61
CA ASN A 556 3.98 -16.60 -8.89
C ASN A 556 4.47 -18.03 -9.20
N LEU A 557 3.55 -18.98 -9.30
CA LEU A 557 3.90 -20.36 -9.68
C LEU A 557 4.29 -20.46 -11.16
N THR A 558 3.67 -19.67 -12.04
CA THR A 558 4.08 -19.58 -13.45
C THR A 558 5.51 -19.06 -13.57
N GLY A 559 5.85 -17.98 -12.86
CA GLY A 559 7.22 -17.45 -12.81
C GLY A 559 8.22 -18.46 -12.20
N LEU A 560 7.81 -19.19 -11.16
CA LEU A 560 8.66 -20.24 -10.58
C LEU A 560 8.89 -21.39 -11.58
N ARG A 561 7.88 -21.76 -12.35
CA ARG A 561 7.99 -22.78 -13.42
C ARG A 561 8.90 -22.29 -14.56
N ALA A 562 8.79 -21.02 -14.95
CA ALA A 562 9.69 -20.42 -15.93
C ALA A 562 11.14 -20.46 -15.45
N LEU A 563 11.39 -20.07 -14.20
CA LEU A 563 12.72 -20.18 -13.60
C LEU A 563 13.24 -21.63 -13.59
N ALA A 564 12.38 -22.60 -13.26
CA ALA A 564 12.75 -24.02 -13.24
C ALA A 564 13.13 -24.56 -14.63
N SER A 565 12.61 -23.99 -15.72
CA SER A 565 12.93 -24.44 -17.08
C SER A 565 14.40 -24.24 -17.48
N HIS A 566 15.14 -23.40 -16.77
CA HIS A 566 16.58 -23.18 -16.98
C HIS A 566 17.46 -24.28 -16.36
N TYR A 567 16.86 -25.24 -15.65
CA TYR A 567 17.59 -26.30 -14.98
C TYR A 567 17.29 -27.66 -15.62
N PRO A 568 18.29 -28.55 -15.70
CA PRO A 568 18.12 -29.82 -16.38
C PRO A 568 17.12 -30.75 -15.69
N ASP A 569 16.95 -30.59 -14.38
CA ASP A 569 16.11 -31.45 -13.57
C ASP A 569 15.65 -30.79 -12.27
N THR A 570 14.72 -31.42 -11.56
CA THR A 570 14.12 -30.91 -10.33
C THR A 570 15.11 -30.86 -9.17
N HIS A 571 16.04 -31.78 -9.08
CA HIS A 571 17.04 -31.82 -8.00
C HIS A 571 17.99 -30.63 -8.13
N THR A 572 18.50 -30.37 -9.33
CA THR A 572 19.37 -29.21 -9.62
C THR A 572 18.64 -27.90 -9.36
N PHE A 573 17.37 -27.80 -9.78
CA PHE A 573 16.55 -26.62 -9.51
C PHE A 573 16.30 -26.41 -8.01
N PHE A 574 15.97 -27.47 -7.27
CA PHE A 574 15.74 -27.37 -5.83
C PHE A 574 17.04 -27.00 -5.09
N GLY A 575 18.17 -27.60 -5.48
CA GLY A 575 19.51 -27.21 -4.99
C GLY A 575 19.79 -25.73 -5.20
N HIS A 576 19.44 -25.23 -6.39
CA HIS A 576 19.56 -23.79 -6.71
C HIS A 576 18.69 -22.91 -5.79
N LEU A 577 17.43 -23.28 -5.54
CA LEU A 577 16.56 -22.54 -4.62
C LEU A 577 17.14 -22.51 -3.19
N ASN A 578 17.74 -23.63 -2.75
CA ASN A 578 18.39 -23.73 -1.46
C ASN A 578 19.62 -22.81 -1.37
N GLU A 579 20.50 -22.84 -2.37
CA GLU A 579 21.65 -21.92 -2.43
C GLU A 579 21.21 -20.46 -2.45
N THR A 580 20.18 -20.12 -3.23
CA THR A 580 19.64 -18.78 -3.34
C THR A 580 19.13 -18.29 -1.99
N ALA A 581 18.38 -19.12 -1.25
CA ALA A 581 17.88 -18.79 0.07
C ALA A 581 19.03 -18.57 1.09
N VAL A 582 20.07 -19.40 1.06
CA VAL A 582 21.24 -19.24 1.93
C VAL A 582 22.01 -17.97 1.59
N ARG A 583 22.26 -17.71 0.30
CA ARG A 583 22.93 -16.48 -0.17
C ARG A 583 22.15 -15.23 0.26
N GLN A 584 20.83 -15.22 0.10
CA GLN A 584 19.98 -14.08 0.48
C GLN A 584 20.11 -13.74 1.97
N LYS A 585 20.11 -14.75 2.84
CA LYS A 585 20.31 -14.56 4.30
C LYS A 585 21.67 -13.95 4.65
N GLY A 586 22.71 -14.27 3.89
CA GLY A 586 24.08 -13.76 4.09
C GLY A 586 24.36 -12.37 3.51
N MET A 587 23.43 -11.79 2.73
CA MET A 587 23.67 -10.52 2.05
C MET A 587 23.67 -9.32 2.99
N LYS A 588 24.75 -8.52 2.96
CA LYS A 588 24.82 -7.25 3.70
C LYS A 588 23.93 -6.21 3.02
N ARG A 589 23.08 -5.55 3.79
CA ARG A 589 22.12 -4.54 3.28
C ARG A 589 22.73 -3.16 2.97
N SER A 590 24.01 -2.94 3.28
CA SER A 590 24.70 -1.66 2.98
C SER A 590 24.83 -1.46 1.46
N GLY A 591 24.39 -0.29 0.97
CA GLY A 591 24.40 0.04 -0.46
C GLY A 591 23.39 -0.77 -1.30
N ALA A 592 22.35 -1.31 -0.68
CA ALA A 592 21.30 -2.06 -1.35
C ALA A 592 20.51 -1.16 -2.32
N ILE A 593 20.22 -1.70 -3.52
CA ILE A 593 19.25 -1.09 -4.44
C ILE A 593 17.84 -1.30 -3.93
N THR A 594 16.87 -0.56 -4.44
CA THR A 594 15.46 -0.77 -4.13
C THR A 594 14.80 -1.63 -5.21
N LEU A 595 14.13 -2.71 -4.82
CA LEU A 595 13.22 -3.47 -5.67
C LEU A 595 11.82 -3.28 -5.11
N ALA A 596 10.91 -2.73 -5.91
CA ALA A 596 9.64 -2.26 -5.40
C ALA A 596 8.49 -2.46 -6.40
N THR A 597 7.26 -2.55 -5.89
CA THR A 597 6.09 -2.33 -6.74
C THR A 597 5.91 -0.83 -7.01
N ALA A 598 5.37 -0.48 -8.17
CA ALA A 598 5.08 0.92 -8.53
C ALA A 598 4.17 1.62 -7.50
N ALA A 599 3.25 0.87 -6.87
CA ALA A 599 2.35 1.41 -5.85
C ALA A 599 3.07 1.80 -4.54
N SER A 600 4.10 1.04 -4.16
CA SER A 600 4.78 1.23 -2.87
C SER A 600 5.79 2.38 -2.84
N VAL A 601 6.06 3.04 -3.97
CA VAL A 601 7.07 4.10 -4.08
C VAL A 601 6.49 5.51 -4.12
N LYS A 602 5.20 5.67 -3.83
CA LYS A 602 4.60 7.00 -3.69
C LYS A 602 5.30 7.80 -2.60
N GLY A 603 5.56 9.07 -2.86
CA GLY A 603 6.32 9.92 -1.94
C GLY A 603 7.84 9.75 -2.00
N LEU A 604 8.35 8.63 -2.52
CA LEU A 604 9.78 8.40 -2.68
C LEU A 604 10.31 8.99 -4.01
N GLU A 605 11.63 9.14 -4.08
CA GLU A 605 12.31 9.53 -5.31
C GLU A 605 13.71 8.90 -5.36
N PHE A 606 14.15 8.59 -6.59
CA PHE A 606 15.38 7.86 -6.83
C PHE A 606 16.24 8.57 -7.86
N HIS A 607 17.55 8.41 -7.78
CA HIS A 607 18.45 8.94 -8.80
C HIS A 607 18.21 8.26 -10.15
N GLU A 608 18.04 6.95 -10.15
CA GLU A 608 17.80 6.16 -11.34
C GLU A 608 16.64 5.19 -11.10
N VAL A 609 15.70 5.13 -12.04
CA VAL A 609 14.55 4.22 -12.03
C VAL A 609 14.62 3.33 -13.26
N LEU A 610 14.51 2.03 -13.04
CA LEU A 610 14.40 0.99 -14.06
C LEU A 610 12.98 0.41 -14.00
N MET A 611 12.28 0.39 -15.13
CA MET A 611 10.94 -0.21 -15.23
C MET A 611 10.98 -1.34 -16.28
N PRO A 612 11.16 -2.58 -15.84
CA PRO A 612 11.10 -3.75 -16.73
C PRO A 612 9.65 -4.14 -17.04
N TYR A 613 9.49 -5.06 -18.00
CA TYR A 613 8.24 -5.72 -18.35
C TYR A 613 7.12 -4.76 -18.74
N LEU A 614 7.47 -3.68 -19.48
CA LEU A 614 6.49 -2.77 -20.05
C LEU A 614 5.88 -3.37 -21.31
N GLU A 615 4.87 -4.19 -21.12
CA GLU A 615 4.19 -4.89 -22.20
C GLU A 615 2.67 -4.86 -22.03
N GLN A 616 1.96 -5.09 -23.14
CA GLN A 616 0.51 -5.13 -23.19
C GLN A 616 -0.03 -6.22 -22.25
N GLY A 617 -1.01 -5.87 -21.42
CA GLY A 617 -1.65 -6.76 -20.46
C GLY A 617 -0.96 -6.82 -19.09
N GLU A 618 0.33 -6.42 -19.03
CA GLU A 618 1.08 -6.35 -17.77
C GLU A 618 1.10 -4.93 -17.19
N PHE A 619 1.44 -3.92 -18.00
CA PHE A 619 1.35 -2.52 -17.59
C PHE A 619 0.95 -1.64 -18.79
N PRO A 620 -0.32 -1.22 -18.91
CA PRO A 620 -1.43 -1.38 -17.96
C PRO A 620 -1.89 -2.83 -17.78
N TYR A 621 -2.36 -3.13 -16.57
CA TYR A 621 -2.97 -4.41 -16.26
C TYR A 621 -4.38 -4.47 -16.84
N GLU A 622 -4.67 -5.49 -17.64
CA GLU A 622 -5.94 -5.59 -18.39
C GLU A 622 -7.20 -5.58 -17.50
N ARG A 623 -7.09 -6.10 -16.25
CA ARG A 623 -8.20 -6.14 -15.29
C ARG A 623 -8.20 -4.98 -14.31
N GLY A 624 -7.25 -4.06 -14.44
CA GLY A 624 -7.15 -2.85 -13.61
C GLY A 624 -8.10 -1.76 -14.10
N SER A 625 -8.39 -0.80 -13.22
CA SER A 625 -9.05 0.45 -13.63
C SER A 625 -8.11 1.23 -14.56
N PRO A 626 -8.56 1.63 -15.76
CA PRO A 626 -7.70 2.39 -16.68
C PRO A 626 -7.13 3.67 -16.07
N THR A 627 -7.90 4.34 -15.22
CA THR A 627 -7.45 5.55 -14.52
C THR A 627 -6.41 5.24 -13.48
N ASP A 628 -6.61 4.19 -12.67
CA ASP A 628 -5.66 3.81 -11.61
C ASP A 628 -4.35 3.32 -12.21
N GLU A 629 -4.41 2.56 -13.30
CA GLU A 629 -3.22 2.11 -14.03
C GLU A 629 -2.44 3.31 -14.62
N ALA A 630 -3.14 4.28 -15.19
CA ALA A 630 -2.50 5.49 -15.72
C ALA A 630 -1.86 6.33 -14.61
N ASN A 631 -2.54 6.52 -13.50
CA ASN A 631 -2.01 7.22 -12.34
C ASN A 631 -0.77 6.50 -11.77
N LEU A 632 -0.84 5.17 -11.69
CA LEU A 632 0.26 4.35 -11.20
C LEU A 632 1.49 4.45 -12.11
N PHE A 633 1.31 4.43 -13.42
CA PHE A 633 2.40 4.63 -14.38
C PHE A 633 3.01 6.04 -14.24
N TYR A 634 2.16 7.08 -14.17
CA TYR A 634 2.61 8.45 -13.98
C TYR A 634 3.39 8.61 -12.66
N VAL A 635 2.89 8.03 -11.56
CA VAL A 635 3.63 7.99 -10.29
C VAL A 635 4.99 7.33 -10.49
N ALA A 636 5.05 6.13 -11.09
CA ALA A 636 6.29 5.37 -11.24
C ALA A 636 7.36 6.10 -12.06
N VAL A 637 7.02 6.59 -13.25
CA VAL A 637 7.98 7.29 -14.11
C VAL A 637 8.48 8.60 -13.49
N THR A 638 7.63 9.29 -12.74
CA THR A 638 7.99 10.56 -12.07
C THR A 638 8.77 10.38 -10.77
N ARG A 639 9.13 9.15 -10.38
CA ARG A 639 10.07 8.90 -9.27
C ARG A 639 11.52 9.11 -9.65
N ALA A 640 11.84 9.11 -10.95
CA ALA A 640 13.20 9.30 -11.45
C ALA A 640 13.65 10.76 -11.35
N ARG A 641 14.91 10.98 -10.88
CA ARG A 641 15.55 12.30 -10.85
C ARG A 641 16.53 12.48 -12.02
N GLN A 642 17.48 11.57 -12.17
CA GLN A 642 18.60 11.69 -13.13
C GLN A 642 18.46 10.75 -14.32
N ALA A 643 17.87 9.55 -14.14
CA ALA A 643 17.69 8.60 -15.23
C ALA A 643 16.41 7.78 -15.07
N LEU A 644 15.69 7.61 -16.17
CA LEU A 644 14.58 6.68 -16.34
C LEU A 644 14.91 5.71 -17.47
N ARG A 645 14.90 4.41 -17.16
CA ARG A 645 15.11 3.35 -18.15
C ARG A 645 13.87 2.48 -18.24
N LEU A 646 13.25 2.47 -19.40
CA LEU A 646 12.07 1.69 -19.73
C LEU A 646 12.48 0.50 -20.59
N TYR A 647 12.11 -0.71 -20.16
CA TYR A 647 12.32 -1.94 -20.93
C TYR A 647 10.98 -2.40 -21.47
N VAL A 648 10.87 -2.45 -22.78
CA VAL A 648 9.60 -2.58 -23.51
C VAL A 648 9.65 -3.83 -24.39
N HIS A 649 8.59 -4.65 -24.34
CA HIS A 649 8.52 -5.85 -25.17
C HIS A 649 8.43 -5.47 -26.66
N ASP A 650 9.29 -6.04 -27.49
CA ASP A 650 9.47 -5.67 -28.91
C ASP A 650 8.22 -5.88 -29.78
N ARG A 651 7.42 -6.94 -29.49
CA ARG A 651 6.21 -7.29 -30.25
C ARG A 651 4.91 -6.85 -29.58
N ARG A 652 4.92 -6.62 -28.27
CA ARG A 652 3.73 -6.27 -27.46
C ARG A 652 4.06 -5.10 -26.54
N PRO A 653 4.47 -3.95 -27.07
CA PRO A 653 4.84 -2.82 -26.24
C PRO A 653 3.67 -2.32 -25.40
N SER A 654 3.97 -1.81 -24.21
CA SER A 654 2.98 -1.13 -23.37
C SER A 654 2.43 0.09 -24.11
N GLU A 655 1.11 0.21 -24.18
CA GLU A 655 0.42 1.37 -24.76
C GLU A 655 0.77 2.68 -24.02
N PHE A 656 1.11 2.59 -22.73
CA PHE A 656 1.48 3.76 -21.93
C PHE A 656 2.80 4.40 -22.40
N VAL A 657 3.73 3.60 -22.88
CA VAL A 657 4.99 4.13 -23.46
C VAL A 657 4.71 4.84 -24.76
N GLY A 658 3.79 4.31 -25.60
CA GLY A 658 3.32 4.98 -26.82
C GLY A 658 2.54 6.27 -26.50
N ARG A 659 1.62 6.24 -25.54
CA ARG A 659 0.88 7.43 -25.09
C ARG A 659 1.81 8.53 -24.56
N ALA A 660 2.93 8.16 -23.96
CA ALA A 660 3.97 9.10 -23.53
C ALA A 660 4.85 9.64 -24.66
N GLY A 661 4.66 9.17 -25.90
CA GLY A 661 5.47 9.56 -27.05
C GLY A 661 6.94 9.07 -27.01
N LEU A 662 7.14 7.88 -26.39
CA LEU A 662 8.47 7.29 -26.19
C LEU A 662 8.73 6.05 -27.07
N LEU A 663 7.74 5.63 -27.88
CA LEU A 663 7.88 4.58 -28.92
C LEU A 663 8.12 5.19 -30.28
#